data_02786f93a6f272a9575789b2dcec09af
#
_entry.id   02786f93a6f272a9575789b2dcec09af
#
_cell.length_a   1.000
_cell.length_b   1.000
_cell.length_c   1.000
_cell.angle_alpha   90.00
_cell.angle_beta   90.00
_cell.angle_gamma   90.00
#
_symmetry.space_group_name_H-M   'P 1'
#
loop_
_entity.id
_entity.type
_entity.pdbx_description
1 polymer ?
#
loop_
_entity_poly.entity_id
_entity_poly.type
_entity_poly.pdbx_seq_one_letter_code
_entity_poly.pdbx_strand_id
1 'polypeptide(L)'
;VDESFLMRMSESALWPEDKSDTCPFSLFGGRDYTDKDYHRQYPTVYHLRNELVHSAELHDIRLVYLALHHIMKSRGHFLYADSNDGEAISVEAALSEFSEFVFAEYGISFEPAHREDFIAQLISGVGVTAKKKLLKAAADIKADDEAEISTTALLDLLAGATVKLSELYRDEELKSAEIKSVCLKNDLDEVFDELSELLGDRVELIPQAKRLFDTARLSSMLNGHKYISEAKVELYEQNKADLKLLKSYVRKAAPEQYKHIFSEKSDKLANYAAYTDGECKQEDFCKFLKSVLPEPDDGDPEVQRIYARIKDGTLLTRLKGSDNGVIPYQLHKNELTEILKNAERYLPFLKETDEAGLSVSDKIIKTFEFRLPYYVGPLNPVSPNGWAVRFPEHTGEKVYPWNFEKVIDTEASAAGFIENLIGRCTYTGEKVLPKDSLLYSEYALLNEMNLLRIDGKPLPIEDYRRLLDELFYKSKKKVTKKRIRSYLLAEGLIEEAAVISGVDDNIKSSLKSYHDFKSILERTGDADMVEDIIRSILIFGDDKKMLRRWLSRSTHDLTDDDIKYICRLKYSDWGRLSKVFLTGIYSPDEWGEAKSIMDWLRLGERNLMQLMSNDFEFAAHAAEHAAELFGTDRTLGDKLDDLYIAPSVRRSIRQTLRIVDEIVDIKKSVPEKIFIEVARENADEMNRKRTESRKDQLITLYKSCKEDSGELFERLENEDENSLR
;
A
#
# COMPACT_ATOMS: atom_id res chain seq x y z
N VAL A 1 -21.45 -10.80 -14.61
CA VAL A 1 -22.70 -11.50 -14.93
C VAL A 1 -23.58 -10.49 -15.63
N ASP A 2 -23.94 -10.79 -16.87
CA ASP A 2 -24.76 -9.94 -17.70
C ASP A 2 -26.19 -9.91 -17.13
N GLU A 3 -26.82 -8.73 -17.14
CA GLU A 3 -28.21 -8.54 -16.72
C GLU A 3 -29.17 -9.48 -17.50
N SER A 4 -28.87 -9.75 -18.77
CA SER A 4 -29.57 -10.72 -19.61
C SER A 4 -29.40 -12.18 -19.17
N PHE A 5 -28.31 -12.53 -18.50
CA PHE A 5 -28.12 -13.84 -17.88
C PHE A 5 -28.96 -13.98 -16.61
N LEU A 6 -28.99 -12.96 -15.77
CA LEU A 6 -29.85 -12.92 -14.59
C LEU A 6 -31.34 -12.97 -14.98
N MET A 7 -31.76 -12.24 -16.04
CA MET A 7 -33.11 -12.31 -16.57
C MET A 7 -33.45 -13.70 -17.08
N ARG A 8 -32.59 -14.35 -17.85
CA ARG A 8 -32.80 -15.72 -18.33
C ARG A 8 -32.87 -16.75 -17.20
N MET A 9 -32.07 -16.54 -16.14
CA MET A 9 -32.18 -17.36 -14.94
C MET A 9 -33.55 -17.15 -14.24
N SER A 10 -34.05 -15.91 -14.20
CA SER A 10 -35.37 -15.61 -13.62
C SER A 10 -36.53 -16.24 -14.42
N GLU A 11 -36.45 -16.24 -15.74
CA GLU A 11 -37.46 -16.83 -16.65
C GLU A 11 -37.48 -18.37 -16.60
N SER A 12 -36.37 -19.01 -16.19
CA SER A 12 -36.24 -20.47 -16.14
C SER A 12 -36.68 -21.12 -14.81
N ALA A 13 -37.55 -20.46 -14.04
CA ALA A 13 -38.06 -20.92 -12.75
C ALA A 13 -36.97 -21.09 -11.64
N LEU A 14 -35.80 -20.50 -11.82
CA LEU A 14 -34.76 -20.42 -10.79
C LEU A 14 -35.06 -19.35 -9.72
N TRP A 15 -36.01 -18.47 -10.01
CA TRP A 15 -36.53 -17.46 -9.08
C TRP A 15 -37.76 -17.97 -8.37
N PRO A 16 -37.87 -17.81 -7.05
CA PRO A 16 -39.08 -18.18 -6.35
C PRO A 16 -40.25 -17.30 -6.80
N GLU A 17 -41.40 -17.93 -7.01
CA GLU A 17 -42.66 -17.21 -7.24
C GLU A 17 -43.07 -16.36 -6.03
N ASP A 18 -42.68 -16.80 -4.81
CA ASP A 18 -42.87 -16.07 -3.56
C ASP A 18 -41.61 -15.34 -3.18
N LYS A 19 -41.52 -14.09 -3.61
CA LYS A 19 -40.46 -13.17 -3.17
C LYS A 19 -40.77 -12.71 -1.75
N SER A 20 -39.91 -13.07 -0.79
CA SER A 20 -39.98 -12.43 0.52
C SER A 20 -39.43 -11.00 0.41
N ASP A 21 -40.00 -10.07 1.16
CA ASP A 21 -39.56 -8.65 1.19
C ASP A 21 -38.08 -8.51 1.64
N THR A 22 -37.59 -9.51 2.36
CA THR A 22 -36.20 -9.53 2.87
C THR A 22 -35.18 -10.17 1.92
N CYS A 23 -35.60 -11.01 0.99
CA CYS A 23 -34.72 -11.66 0.01
C CYS A 23 -35.42 -11.91 -1.32
N PRO A 24 -35.67 -10.88 -2.15
CA PRO A 24 -36.42 -10.98 -3.40
C PRO A 24 -35.76 -11.85 -4.46
N PHE A 25 -34.49 -12.25 -4.29
CA PHE A 25 -33.68 -12.98 -5.27
C PHE A 25 -32.98 -14.18 -4.65
N SER A 26 -33.72 -15.13 -4.10
CA SER A 26 -33.11 -16.38 -3.62
C SER A 26 -32.75 -17.29 -4.78
N LEU A 27 -31.50 -17.76 -4.80
CA LEU A 27 -31.00 -18.67 -5.84
C LEU A 27 -31.63 -20.06 -5.71
N PHE A 28 -32.03 -20.46 -4.50
CA PHE A 28 -32.58 -21.78 -4.15
C PHE A 28 -34.04 -21.72 -3.68
N GLY A 29 -34.80 -20.76 -4.16
CA GLY A 29 -36.24 -20.64 -3.81
C GLY A 29 -37.18 -21.54 -4.61
N GLY A 30 -36.66 -22.47 -5.43
CA GLY A 30 -37.43 -23.42 -6.21
C GLY A 30 -38.05 -24.54 -5.37
N ARG A 31 -39.05 -25.24 -5.94
CA ARG A 31 -39.72 -26.35 -5.25
C ARG A 31 -38.85 -27.58 -5.04
N ASP A 32 -37.86 -27.78 -5.94
CA ASP A 32 -37.04 -28.99 -5.97
C ASP A 32 -35.81 -28.90 -5.05
N TYR A 33 -35.30 -27.70 -4.76
CA TYR A 33 -34.16 -27.48 -3.92
C TYR A 33 -34.29 -26.11 -3.24
N THR A 34 -34.30 -26.11 -1.91
CA THR A 34 -34.50 -24.91 -1.09
C THR A 34 -33.19 -24.43 -0.41
N ASP A 35 -33.21 -23.21 0.12
CA ASP A 35 -32.10 -22.71 0.96
C ASP A 35 -31.84 -23.63 2.16
N LYS A 36 -32.87 -24.25 2.73
CA LYS A 36 -32.73 -25.24 3.83
C LYS A 36 -31.98 -26.49 3.38
N ASP A 37 -32.25 -26.97 2.15
CA ASP A 37 -31.58 -28.13 1.60
C ASP A 37 -30.11 -27.81 1.31
N TYR A 38 -29.87 -26.64 0.74
CA TYR A 38 -28.53 -26.14 0.55
C TYR A 38 -27.72 -26.07 1.87
N HIS A 39 -28.26 -25.43 2.91
CA HIS A 39 -27.55 -25.30 4.19
C HIS A 39 -27.43 -26.64 4.96
N ARG A 40 -28.29 -27.61 4.67
CA ARG A 40 -28.14 -28.96 5.22
C ARG A 40 -27.00 -29.70 4.54
N GLN A 41 -26.87 -29.56 3.24
CA GLN A 41 -25.79 -30.20 2.45
C GLN A 41 -24.47 -29.48 2.63
N TYR A 42 -24.47 -28.14 2.61
CA TYR A 42 -23.30 -27.28 2.70
C TYR A 42 -23.40 -26.33 3.88
N PRO A 43 -22.85 -26.70 5.04
CA PRO A 43 -22.86 -25.85 6.23
C PRO A 43 -22.20 -24.49 6.00
N THR A 44 -21.22 -24.42 5.10
CA THR A 44 -20.61 -23.18 4.63
C THR A 44 -20.34 -23.26 3.12
N VAL A 45 -20.18 -22.12 2.47
CA VAL A 45 -19.79 -22.07 1.04
C VAL A 45 -18.45 -22.75 0.76
N TYR A 46 -17.57 -22.87 1.76
CA TYR A 46 -16.30 -23.59 1.62
C TYR A 46 -16.51 -25.10 1.46
N HIS A 47 -17.55 -25.70 2.07
CA HIS A 47 -17.91 -27.09 1.83
C HIS A 47 -18.34 -27.33 0.39
N LEU A 48 -19.15 -26.41 -0.17
CA LEU A 48 -19.51 -26.44 -1.58
C LEU A 48 -18.28 -26.31 -2.48
N ARG A 49 -17.42 -25.33 -2.23
CA ARG A 49 -16.21 -25.14 -3.02
C ARG A 49 -15.29 -26.35 -2.96
N ASN A 50 -15.11 -26.92 -1.77
CA ASN A 50 -14.31 -28.12 -1.57
C ASN A 50 -14.85 -29.34 -2.35
N GLU A 51 -16.18 -29.54 -2.33
CA GLU A 51 -16.81 -30.60 -3.13
C GLU A 51 -16.57 -30.38 -4.64
N LEU A 52 -16.81 -29.19 -5.15
CA LEU A 52 -16.65 -28.86 -6.57
C LEU A 52 -15.19 -28.95 -7.06
N VAL A 53 -14.22 -28.70 -6.19
CA VAL A 53 -12.79 -28.89 -6.51
C VAL A 53 -12.43 -30.36 -6.69
N HIS A 54 -13.01 -31.25 -5.88
CA HIS A 54 -12.65 -32.66 -5.85
C HIS A 54 -13.60 -33.56 -6.66
N SER A 55 -14.81 -33.08 -6.97
CA SER A 55 -15.82 -33.85 -7.68
C SER A 55 -15.99 -33.40 -9.12
N ALA A 56 -15.97 -34.36 -10.02
CA ALA A 56 -16.31 -34.18 -11.44
C ALA A 56 -17.70 -34.72 -11.78
N GLU A 57 -18.51 -35.07 -10.76
CA GLU A 57 -19.89 -35.49 -10.92
C GLU A 57 -20.80 -34.31 -11.31
N LEU A 58 -21.97 -34.64 -11.85
CA LEU A 58 -22.97 -33.66 -12.24
C LEU A 58 -23.47 -32.86 -11.04
N HIS A 59 -23.19 -31.56 -11.03
CA HIS A 59 -23.73 -30.62 -10.07
C HIS A 59 -24.67 -29.62 -10.73
N ASP A 60 -25.64 -29.14 -9.96
CA ASP A 60 -26.54 -28.06 -10.40
C ASP A 60 -25.74 -26.79 -10.73
N ILE A 61 -26.05 -26.19 -11.88
CA ILE A 61 -25.37 -24.97 -12.33
C ILE A 61 -25.45 -23.83 -11.30
N ARG A 62 -26.49 -23.79 -10.48
CA ARG A 62 -26.68 -22.80 -9.40
C ARG A 62 -25.60 -22.93 -8.32
N LEU A 63 -25.20 -24.17 -7.99
CA LEU A 63 -24.14 -24.47 -7.04
C LEU A 63 -22.78 -24.03 -7.59
N VAL A 64 -22.51 -24.36 -8.85
CA VAL A 64 -21.29 -23.91 -9.53
C VAL A 64 -21.25 -22.38 -9.56
N TYR A 65 -22.33 -21.72 -9.98
CA TYR A 65 -22.44 -20.26 -9.99
C TYR A 65 -22.18 -19.65 -8.61
N LEU A 66 -22.76 -20.20 -7.54
CA LEU A 66 -22.57 -19.69 -6.18
C LEU A 66 -21.12 -19.78 -5.73
N ALA A 67 -20.45 -20.90 -6.03
CA ALA A 67 -19.03 -21.06 -5.73
C ALA A 67 -18.16 -20.06 -6.49
N LEU A 68 -18.39 -19.92 -7.81
CA LEU A 68 -17.67 -18.95 -8.66
C LEU A 68 -17.94 -17.50 -8.19
N HIS A 69 -19.20 -17.16 -7.90
CA HIS A 69 -19.55 -15.84 -7.40
C HIS A 69 -18.86 -15.52 -6.06
N HIS A 70 -18.81 -16.48 -5.14
CA HIS A 70 -18.11 -16.29 -3.87
C HIS A 70 -16.62 -16.06 -4.07
N ILE A 71 -15.97 -16.80 -4.97
CA ILE A 71 -14.56 -16.62 -5.33
C ILE A 71 -14.36 -15.22 -5.96
N MET A 72 -15.21 -14.83 -6.93
CA MET A 72 -15.15 -13.52 -7.59
C MET A 72 -15.32 -12.36 -6.63
N LYS A 73 -16.21 -12.49 -5.62
CA LYS A 73 -16.43 -11.47 -4.60
C LYS A 73 -15.25 -11.34 -3.63
N SER A 74 -14.52 -12.44 -3.38
CA SER A 74 -13.44 -12.52 -2.41
C SER A 74 -12.13 -12.85 -3.09
N ARG A 75 -11.72 -12.03 -4.08
CA ARG A 75 -10.57 -12.31 -4.97
C ARG A 75 -9.21 -12.38 -4.28
N GLY A 76 -9.10 -11.96 -3.02
CA GLY A 76 -7.82 -11.85 -2.35
C GLY A 76 -7.06 -10.58 -2.75
N HIS A 77 -5.84 -10.43 -2.25
CA HIS A 77 -5.00 -9.29 -2.58
C HIS A 77 -4.09 -9.58 -3.79
N PHE A 78 -3.63 -8.50 -4.43
CA PHE A 78 -2.80 -8.55 -5.64
C PHE A 78 -1.37 -8.01 -5.37
N LEU A 79 -1.02 -7.70 -4.13
CA LEU A 79 0.23 -7.03 -3.76
C LEU A 79 1.48 -7.82 -4.14
N TYR A 80 1.38 -9.16 -4.16
CA TYR A 80 2.48 -10.06 -4.52
C TYR A 80 2.22 -10.79 -5.85
N ALA A 81 1.49 -10.14 -6.75
CA ALA A 81 1.08 -10.74 -8.03
C ALA A 81 2.24 -11.19 -8.93
N ASP A 82 3.42 -10.59 -8.75
CA ASP A 82 4.58 -10.77 -9.62
C ASP A 82 5.61 -11.78 -9.10
N SER A 83 5.38 -12.36 -7.92
CA SER A 83 6.23 -13.45 -7.45
C SER A 83 5.79 -14.78 -8.08
N ASN A 84 6.50 -15.19 -9.10
CA ASN A 84 6.46 -16.48 -9.82
C ASN A 84 5.07 -17.10 -10.05
N ASP A 85 4.65 -17.13 -11.30
CA ASP A 85 3.51 -17.91 -11.77
C ASP A 85 3.61 -19.36 -11.28
N GLY A 86 2.89 -19.69 -10.19
CA GLY A 86 2.61 -21.07 -9.80
C GLY A 86 3.55 -21.78 -8.82
N GLU A 87 4.63 -21.17 -8.33
CA GLU A 87 5.40 -21.74 -7.22
C GLU A 87 4.66 -21.56 -5.90
N ALA A 88 4.55 -22.63 -5.13
CA ALA A 88 3.99 -22.60 -3.79
C ALA A 88 4.68 -21.51 -2.97
N ILE A 89 3.91 -20.63 -2.32
CA ILE A 89 4.43 -19.57 -1.47
C ILE A 89 5.22 -20.25 -0.34
N SER A 90 6.55 -20.24 -0.46
CA SER A 90 7.44 -20.89 0.49
C SER A 90 7.87 -19.91 1.56
N VAL A 91 7.59 -20.23 2.82
CA VAL A 91 8.10 -19.46 3.97
C VAL A 91 9.63 -19.48 3.99
N GLU A 92 10.23 -20.57 3.52
CA GLU A 92 11.67 -20.73 3.41
C GLU A 92 12.29 -19.75 2.41
N ALA A 93 11.68 -19.59 1.24
CA ALA A 93 12.10 -18.60 0.25
C ALA A 93 11.94 -17.17 0.77
N ALA A 94 10.81 -16.86 1.40
CA ALA A 94 10.55 -15.54 1.99
C ALA A 94 11.53 -15.21 3.12
N LEU A 95 11.94 -16.21 3.93
CA LEU A 95 12.95 -16.04 4.96
C LEU A 95 14.33 -15.79 4.35
N SER A 96 14.70 -16.49 3.26
CA SER A 96 15.97 -16.25 2.57
C SER A 96 16.04 -14.85 2.00
N GLU A 97 15.02 -14.40 1.27
CA GLU A 97 14.94 -13.04 0.73
C GLU A 97 15.02 -11.97 1.83
N PHE A 98 14.34 -12.21 2.95
CA PHE A 98 14.39 -11.31 4.10
C PHE A 98 15.78 -11.26 4.74
N SER A 99 16.45 -12.41 4.90
CA SER A 99 17.81 -12.51 5.43
C SER A 99 18.83 -11.80 4.55
N GLU A 100 18.74 -11.99 3.23
CA GLU A 100 19.56 -11.29 2.24
C GLU A 100 19.36 -9.78 2.30
N PHE A 101 18.12 -9.32 2.41
CA PHE A 101 17.81 -7.89 2.56
C PHE A 101 18.41 -7.30 3.83
N VAL A 102 18.21 -7.95 4.98
CA VAL A 102 18.73 -7.45 6.27
C VAL A 102 20.26 -7.43 6.28
N PHE A 103 20.90 -8.38 5.62
CA PHE A 103 22.35 -8.39 5.48
C PHE A 103 22.85 -7.26 4.56
N ALA A 104 22.19 -7.07 3.40
CA ALA A 104 22.60 -6.05 2.44
C ALA A 104 22.44 -4.61 2.99
N GLU A 105 21.32 -4.33 3.67
CA GLU A 105 21.01 -2.97 4.12
C GLU A 105 21.60 -2.63 5.50
N TYR A 106 21.68 -3.61 6.41
CA TYR A 106 22.07 -3.37 7.81
C TYR A 106 23.34 -4.11 8.23
N GLY A 107 23.95 -4.92 7.35
CA GLY A 107 25.14 -5.70 7.66
C GLY A 107 24.92 -6.80 8.72
N ILE A 108 23.66 -7.13 9.03
CA ILE A 108 23.30 -8.10 10.06
C ILE A 108 23.06 -9.45 9.40
N SER A 109 23.83 -10.47 9.79
CA SER A 109 23.53 -11.86 9.41
C SER A 109 22.28 -12.34 10.14
N PHE A 110 21.14 -12.33 9.44
CA PHE A 110 19.88 -12.83 9.96
C PHE A 110 19.68 -14.30 9.56
N GLU A 111 20.56 -15.18 10.08
CA GLU A 111 20.48 -16.62 9.86
C GLU A 111 20.17 -17.31 11.19
N PRO A 112 18.95 -17.89 11.34
CA PRO A 112 18.60 -18.67 12.54
C PRO A 112 19.50 -19.89 12.69
N ALA A 113 20.02 -20.12 13.89
CA ALA A 113 20.87 -21.29 14.18
C ALA A 113 20.15 -22.63 13.88
N HIS A 114 18.83 -22.66 14.06
CA HIS A 114 17.95 -23.79 13.76
C HIS A 114 16.83 -23.33 12.81
N ARG A 115 17.15 -23.27 11.51
CA ARG A 115 16.27 -22.70 10.48
C ARG A 115 14.90 -23.38 10.41
N GLU A 116 14.86 -24.72 10.46
CA GLU A 116 13.61 -25.48 10.44
C GLU A 116 12.73 -25.19 11.66
N ASP A 117 13.33 -25.15 12.85
CA ASP A 117 12.64 -24.81 14.08
C ASP A 117 12.12 -23.36 14.06
N PHE A 118 12.92 -22.44 13.53
CA PHE A 118 12.51 -21.04 13.39
C PHE A 118 11.29 -20.90 12.48
N ILE A 119 11.30 -21.56 11.31
CA ILE A 119 10.17 -21.59 10.38
C ILE A 119 8.94 -22.21 11.05
N ALA A 120 9.11 -23.36 11.73
CA ALA A 120 8.02 -23.99 12.46
C ALA A 120 7.40 -23.07 13.53
N GLN A 121 8.23 -22.32 14.27
CA GLN A 121 7.74 -21.33 15.23
C GLN A 121 7.09 -20.12 14.55
N LEU A 122 7.62 -19.67 13.42
CA LEU A 122 7.05 -18.56 12.65
C LEU A 122 5.66 -18.90 12.12
N ILE A 123 5.43 -20.14 11.66
CA ILE A 123 4.14 -20.65 11.18
C ILE A 123 3.18 -20.97 12.35
N SER A 124 3.70 -21.29 13.54
CA SER A 124 2.88 -21.73 14.66
C SER A 124 1.73 -20.79 14.99
N GLY A 125 0.55 -21.34 15.29
CA GLY A 125 -0.65 -20.60 15.68
C GLY A 125 -0.66 -20.13 17.14
N VAL A 126 0.47 -20.20 17.86
CA VAL A 126 0.54 -19.80 19.28
C VAL A 126 0.40 -18.29 19.46
N GLY A 127 -0.07 -17.87 20.63
CA GLY A 127 -0.24 -16.45 20.96
C GLY A 127 1.07 -15.66 20.92
N VAL A 128 0.98 -14.36 20.65
CA VAL A 128 2.14 -13.46 20.43
C VAL A 128 3.19 -13.56 21.52
N THR A 129 2.79 -13.61 22.80
CA THR A 129 3.73 -13.67 23.93
C THR A 129 4.56 -14.97 23.96
N ALA A 130 3.94 -16.10 23.61
CA ALA A 130 4.64 -17.37 23.51
C ALA A 130 5.53 -17.38 22.26
N LYS A 131 5.01 -16.90 21.13
CA LYS A 131 5.74 -16.81 19.85
C LYS A 131 7.02 -15.98 19.96
N LYS A 132 6.99 -14.84 20.65
CA LYS A 132 8.17 -14.02 20.93
C LYS A 132 9.31 -14.82 21.58
N LYS A 133 8.98 -15.62 22.61
CA LYS A 133 9.96 -16.44 23.33
C LYS A 133 10.52 -17.54 22.45
N LEU A 134 9.65 -18.20 21.69
CA LEU A 134 10.02 -19.31 20.82
C LEU A 134 10.90 -18.86 19.65
N LEU A 135 10.54 -17.74 19.00
CA LEU A 135 11.35 -17.18 17.91
C LEU A 135 12.72 -16.73 18.39
N LYS A 136 12.81 -16.07 19.57
CA LYS A 136 14.11 -15.68 20.15
C LYS A 136 14.98 -16.88 20.47
N ALA A 137 14.40 -17.97 20.99
CA ALA A 137 15.13 -19.19 21.28
C ALA A 137 15.61 -19.91 20.01
N ALA A 138 14.78 -19.93 18.94
CA ALA A 138 15.12 -20.59 17.68
C ALA A 138 16.08 -19.77 16.81
N ALA A 139 16.04 -18.45 16.93
CA ALA A 139 16.86 -17.55 16.13
C ALA A 139 18.34 -17.57 16.55
N ASP A 140 18.63 -17.57 17.84
CA ASP A 140 19.98 -17.48 18.43
C ASP A 140 20.91 -16.45 17.71
N ILE A 141 20.30 -15.36 17.26
CA ILE A 141 21.00 -14.29 16.53
C ILE A 141 21.68 -13.39 17.56
N LYS A 142 23.00 -13.33 17.52
CA LYS A 142 23.75 -12.40 18.35
C LYS A 142 23.64 -11.01 17.75
N ALA A 143 23.05 -10.10 18.53
CA ALA A 143 23.02 -8.70 18.15
C ALA A 143 24.43 -8.10 18.24
N ASP A 144 24.84 -7.38 17.22
CA ASP A 144 25.98 -6.46 17.31
C ASP A 144 25.50 -5.21 18.06
N ASP A 145 26.22 -4.79 19.10
CA ASP A 145 25.85 -3.59 19.87
C ASP A 145 25.89 -2.31 19.02
N GLU A 146 26.62 -2.32 17.90
CA GLU A 146 26.72 -1.22 16.95
C GLU A 146 25.70 -1.28 15.81
N ALA A 147 24.87 -2.34 15.72
CA ALA A 147 23.89 -2.47 14.63
C ALA A 147 22.82 -1.36 14.68
N GLU A 148 22.46 -0.83 13.50
CA GLU A 148 21.48 0.25 13.35
C GLU A 148 20.04 -0.17 13.73
N ILE A 149 19.74 -1.47 13.72
CA ILE A 149 18.46 -2.02 14.12
C ILE A 149 18.60 -3.03 15.27
N SER A 150 17.55 -3.15 16.07
CA SER A 150 17.47 -4.12 17.16
C SER A 150 16.94 -5.47 16.67
N THR A 151 17.77 -6.49 16.62
CA THR A 151 17.36 -7.87 16.27
C THR A 151 16.29 -8.41 17.20
N THR A 152 16.32 -8.06 18.48
CA THR A 152 15.30 -8.45 19.45
C THR A 152 13.95 -7.82 19.15
N ALA A 153 13.92 -6.53 18.81
CA ALA A 153 12.71 -5.83 18.41
C ALA A 153 12.17 -6.34 17.06
N LEU A 154 13.07 -6.68 16.14
CA LEU A 154 12.72 -7.28 14.86
C LEU A 154 12.04 -8.65 15.02
N LEU A 155 12.57 -9.52 15.90
CA LEU A 155 11.95 -10.81 16.22
C LEU A 155 10.58 -10.63 16.90
N ASP A 156 10.44 -9.63 17.77
CA ASP A 156 9.15 -9.27 18.37
C ASP A 156 8.14 -8.79 17.31
N LEU A 157 8.60 -8.03 16.31
CA LEU A 157 7.79 -7.59 15.18
C LEU A 157 7.33 -8.79 14.34
N LEU A 158 8.24 -9.71 13.99
CA LEU A 158 7.92 -10.94 13.25
C LEU A 158 7.00 -11.89 14.03
N ALA A 159 6.99 -11.82 15.37
CA ALA A 159 5.98 -12.51 16.17
C ALA A 159 4.57 -11.88 16.09
N GLY A 160 4.42 -10.73 15.43
CA GLY A 160 3.18 -9.98 15.33
C GLY A 160 2.87 -9.12 16.55
N ALA A 161 3.91 -8.69 17.27
CA ALA A 161 3.77 -7.73 18.36
C ALA A 161 3.78 -6.29 17.85
N THR A 162 3.21 -5.37 18.64
CA THR A 162 3.42 -3.94 18.46
C THR A 162 4.80 -3.59 18.99
N VAL A 163 5.64 -2.99 18.14
CA VAL A 163 7.02 -2.62 18.44
C VAL A 163 7.18 -1.10 18.24
N LYS A 164 7.89 -0.46 19.15
CA LYS A 164 8.20 0.97 19.04
C LYS A 164 9.28 1.18 17.98
N LEU A 165 9.08 2.17 17.11
CA LEU A 165 10.05 2.54 16.07
C LEU A 165 11.41 2.93 16.68
N SER A 166 11.41 3.65 17.81
CA SER A 166 12.64 4.02 18.53
C SER A 166 13.43 2.81 19.04
N GLU A 167 12.75 1.71 19.39
CA GLU A 167 13.39 0.47 19.81
C GLU A 167 13.90 -0.34 18.61
N LEU A 168 13.10 -0.38 17.52
CA LEU A 168 13.45 -1.11 16.30
C LEU A 168 14.68 -0.52 15.62
N TYR A 169 14.69 0.80 15.42
CA TYR A 169 15.75 1.52 14.73
C TYR A 169 16.83 2.12 15.64
N ARG A 170 16.79 1.81 16.94
CA ARG A 170 17.72 2.34 17.96
C ARG A 170 17.88 3.88 17.86
N ASP A 171 16.80 4.57 17.59
CA ASP A 171 16.74 6.00 17.32
C ASP A 171 15.83 6.70 18.33
N GLU A 172 16.41 7.46 19.25
CA GLU A 172 15.71 8.15 20.33
C GLU A 172 14.79 9.27 19.83
N GLU A 173 15.10 9.88 18.67
CA GLU A 173 14.30 10.94 18.06
C GLU A 173 12.90 10.46 17.67
N LEU A 174 12.77 9.17 17.31
CA LEU A 174 11.49 8.55 16.97
C LEU A 174 10.50 8.44 18.15
N LYS A 175 10.94 8.72 19.39
CA LYS A 175 10.04 8.78 20.55
C LYS A 175 9.06 9.95 20.48
N SER A 176 9.47 11.03 19.84
CA SER A 176 8.66 12.25 19.68
C SER A 176 7.84 12.25 18.38
N ALA A 177 8.00 11.25 17.52
CA ALA A 177 7.29 11.15 16.26
C ALA A 177 5.78 10.94 16.45
N GLU A 178 4.99 11.31 15.45
CA GLU A 178 3.55 11.12 15.43
C GLU A 178 3.21 9.61 15.43
N ILE A 179 3.85 8.83 14.58
CA ILE A 179 3.76 7.37 14.58
C ILE A 179 4.91 6.82 15.44
N LYS A 180 4.57 6.27 16.60
CA LYS A 180 5.55 5.77 17.59
C LYS A 180 5.81 4.28 17.51
N SER A 181 4.90 3.52 16.90
CA SER A 181 4.97 2.06 16.90
C SER A 181 4.32 1.45 15.67
N VAL A 182 4.77 0.26 15.30
CA VAL A 182 4.29 -0.51 14.16
C VAL A 182 3.89 -1.92 14.60
N CYS A 183 2.87 -2.50 13.92
CA CYS A 183 2.43 -3.88 14.10
C CYS A 183 2.10 -4.48 12.74
N LEU A 184 2.72 -5.61 12.38
CA LEU A 184 2.53 -6.27 11.09
C LEU A 184 1.13 -6.88 10.89
N LYS A 185 0.33 -6.99 11.95
CA LYS A 185 -1.07 -7.43 11.85
C LYS A 185 -2.00 -6.38 11.25
N ASN A 186 -1.62 -5.12 11.34
CA ASN A 186 -2.42 -4.01 10.86
C ASN A 186 -2.22 -3.83 9.36
N ASP A 187 -3.19 -3.17 8.72
CA ASP A 187 -3.00 -2.59 7.41
C ASP A 187 -2.03 -1.42 7.54
N LEU A 188 -0.93 -1.47 6.79
CA LEU A 188 0.11 -0.45 6.83
C LEU A 188 -0.01 0.54 5.66
N ASP A 189 -0.86 0.26 4.68
CA ASP A 189 -0.98 1.08 3.46
C ASP A 189 -1.46 2.50 3.80
N GLU A 190 -2.35 2.64 4.79
CA GLU A 190 -2.87 3.95 5.23
C GLU A 190 -1.82 4.85 5.89
N VAL A 191 -0.80 4.26 6.51
CA VAL A 191 0.24 4.98 7.27
C VAL A 191 1.61 4.89 6.60
N PHE A 192 1.70 4.24 5.43
CA PHE A 192 2.99 3.99 4.78
C PHE A 192 3.67 5.28 4.30
N ASP A 193 2.92 6.22 3.77
CA ASP A 193 3.46 7.51 3.32
C ASP A 193 4.04 8.30 4.51
N GLU A 194 3.34 8.34 5.64
CA GLU A 194 3.80 9.00 6.86
C GLU A 194 5.04 8.29 7.46
N LEU A 195 5.07 6.94 7.39
CA LEU A 195 6.25 6.17 7.79
C LEU A 195 7.44 6.42 6.87
N SER A 196 7.20 6.56 5.57
CA SER A 196 8.23 6.85 4.58
C SER A 196 8.84 8.24 4.79
N GLU A 197 8.02 9.25 5.07
CA GLU A 197 8.51 10.60 5.42
C GLU A 197 9.33 10.58 6.72
N LEU A 198 8.90 9.79 7.71
CA LEU A 198 9.56 9.70 9.01
C LEU A 198 10.88 8.93 8.97
N LEU A 199 10.91 7.81 8.26
CA LEU A 199 12.02 6.84 8.28
C LEU A 199 12.97 6.98 7.09
N GLY A 200 12.54 7.64 6.01
CA GLY A 200 13.28 7.66 4.76
C GLY A 200 13.52 6.23 4.24
N ASP A 201 14.72 5.95 3.77
CA ASP A 201 15.09 4.64 3.21
C ASP A 201 14.94 3.48 4.20
N ARG A 202 15.00 3.76 5.51
CA ARG A 202 14.81 2.76 6.57
C ARG A 202 13.40 2.15 6.61
N VAL A 203 12.42 2.79 5.95
CA VAL A 203 11.03 2.29 5.90
C VAL A 203 10.94 0.91 5.26
N GLU A 204 11.84 0.57 4.33
CA GLU A 204 11.78 -0.67 3.54
C GLU A 204 11.89 -1.94 4.41
N LEU A 205 12.45 -1.87 5.58
CA LEU A 205 12.47 -2.99 6.54
C LEU A 205 11.05 -3.47 6.90
N ILE A 206 10.10 -2.55 7.01
CA ILE A 206 8.73 -2.84 7.44
C ILE A 206 7.98 -3.69 6.39
N PRO A 207 7.90 -3.32 5.10
CA PRO A 207 7.27 -4.17 4.08
C PRO A 207 7.99 -5.51 3.88
N GLN A 208 9.32 -5.56 3.99
CA GLN A 208 10.05 -6.85 3.91
C GLN A 208 9.70 -7.78 5.08
N ALA A 209 9.68 -7.25 6.32
CA ALA A 209 9.23 -8.01 7.48
C ALA A 209 7.75 -8.42 7.36
N LYS A 210 6.89 -7.55 6.82
CA LYS A 210 5.47 -7.84 6.60
C LYS A 210 5.27 -8.97 5.59
N ARG A 211 6.03 -8.99 4.52
CA ARG A 211 5.98 -10.06 3.51
C ARG A 211 6.29 -11.43 4.13
N LEU A 212 7.36 -11.53 4.92
CA LEU A 212 7.70 -12.76 5.63
C LEU A 212 6.60 -13.16 6.62
N PHE A 213 6.10 -12.20 7.41
CA PHE A 213 5.03 -12.41 8.38
C PHE A 213 3.73 -12.88 7.72
N ASP A 214 3.30 -12.25 6.63
CA ASP A 214 2.07 -12.60 5.92
C ASP A 214 2.19 -13.96 5.21
N THR A 215 3.36 -14.30 4.67
CA THR A 215 3.65 -15.63 4.10
C THR A 215 3.56 -16.72 5.16
N ALA A 216 4.09 -16.49 6.36
CA ALA A 216 3.99 -17.42 7.49
C ALA A 216 2.53 -17.58 7.97
N ARG A 217 1.77 -16.48 8.04
CA ARG A 217 0.32 -16.54 8.37
C ARG A 217 -0.47 -17.33 7.34
N LEU A 218 -0.19 -17.11 6.06
CA LEU A 218 -0.82 -17.85 4.96
C LEU A 218 -0.53 -19.35 5.06
N SER A 219 0.73 -19.71 5.27
CA SER A 219 1.14 -21.10 5.49
C SER A 219 0.44 -21.74 6.68
N SER A 220 0.37 -21.02 7.81
CA SER A 220 -0.38 -21.44 9.02
C SER A 220 -1.88 -21.65 8.73
N MET A 221 -2.48 -20.78 7.93
CA MET A 221 -3.91 -20.87 7.59
C MET A 221 -4.21 -22.02 6.64
N LEU A 222 -3.31 -22.31 5.68
CA LEU A 222 -3.48 -23.41 4.75
C LEU A 222 -3.24 -24.77 5.40
N ASN A 223 -2.44 -24.83 6.47
CA ASN A 223 -2.15 -26.05 7.25
C ASN A 223 -1.74 -27.25 6.37
N GLY A 224 -0.94 -27.00 5.32
CA GLY A 224 -0.51 -28.01 4.36
C GLY A 224 -1.51 -28.34 3.25
N HIS A 225 -2.70 -27.76 3.27
CA HIS A 225 -3.70 -27.95 2.21
C HIS A 225 -3.34 -27.16 0.94
N LYS A 226 -3.73 -27.71 -0.21
CA LYS A 226 -3.54 -27.06 -1.51
C LYS A 226 -4.57 -25.96 -1.76
N TYR A 227 -5.80 -26.13 -1.31
CA TYR A 227 -6.91 -25.22 -1.57
C TYR A 227 -7.41 -24.59 -0.28
N ILE A 228 -7.85 -23.34 -0.40
CA ILE A 228 -8.40 -22.56 0.74
C ILE A 228 -9.65 -23.23 1.31
N SER A 229 -10.52 -23.80 0.44
CA SER A 229 -11.73 -24.48 0.87
C SER A 229 -11.44 -25.68 1.75
N GLU A 230 -10.40 -26.48 1.46
CA GLU A 230 -9.96 -27.62 2.28
C GLU A 230 -9.61 -27.15 3.70
N ALA A 231 -8.70 -26.17 3.81
CA ALA A 231 -8.28 -25.63 5.09
C ALA A 231 -9.43 -25.01 5.89
N LYS A 232 -10.38 -24.34 5.21
CA LYS A 232 -11.54 -23.75 5.89
C LYS A 232 -12.57 -24.80 6.32
N VAL A 233 -12.73 -25.89 5.59
CA VAL A 233 -13.56 -27.03 5.99
C VAL A 233 -12.96 -27.73 7.21
N GLU A 234 -11.65 -28.01 7.19
CA GLU A 234 -10.96 -28.59 8.36
C GLU A 234 -11.14 -27.70 9.59
N LEU A 235 -10.90 -26.39 9.47
CA LEU A 235 -11.09 -25.43 10.56
C LEU A 235 -12.54 -25.42 11.08
N TYR A 236 -13.53 -25.54 10.19
CA TYR A 236 -14.93 -25.62 10.58
C TYR A 236 -15.23 -26.87 11.42
N GLU A 237 -14.79 -28.05 10.96
CA GLU A 237 -15.01 -29.30 11.68
C GLU A 237 -14.23 -29.32 13.01
N GLN A 238 -13.02 -28.77 13.05
CA GLN A 238 -12.28 -28.59 14.29
C GLN A 238 -13.03 -27.68 15.28
N ASN A 239 -13.52 -26.52 14.83
CA ASN A 239 -14.29 -25.61 15.68
C ASN A 239 -15.56 -26.25 16.21
N LYS A 240 -16.22 -27.08 15.41
CA LYS A 240 -17.43 -27.82 15.81
C LYS A 240 -17.11 -28.87 16.89
N ALA A 241 -16.01 -29.60 16.74
CA ALA A 241 -15.52 -30.55 17.74
C ALA A 241 -15.11 -29.85 19.04
N ASP A 242 -14.34 -28.76 18.93
CA ASP A 242 -13.88 -27.96 20.07
C ASP A 242 -15.07 -27.33 20.83
N LEU A 243 -16.08 -26.84 20.13
CA LEU A 243 -17.28 -26.29 20.77
C LEU A 243 -18.07 -27.36 21.51
N LYS A 244 -18.17 -28.57 20.94
CA LYS A 244 -18.84 -29.71 21.60
C LYS A 244 -18.10 -30.09 22.88
N LEU A 245 -16.78 -30.15 22.82
CA LEU A 245 -15.94 -30.49 23.95
C LEU A 245 -15.94 -29.40 25.03
N LEU A 246 -15.88 -28.11 24.62
CA LEU A 246 -16.01 -26.97 25.53
C LEU A 246 -17.35 -27.00 26.26
N LYS A 247 -18.46 -27.25 25.56
CA LYS A 247 -19.79 -27.39 26.18
C LYS A 247 -19.84 -28.57 27.20
N SER A 248 -19.18 -29.67 26.87
CA SER A 248 -19.07 -30.83 27.80
C SER A 248 -18.25 -30.48 29.05
N TYR A 249 -17.11 -29.82 28.84
CA TYR A 249 -16.22 -29.38 29.93
C TYR A 249 -16.94 -28.40 30.88
N VAL A 250 -17.56 -27.36 30.34
CA VAL A 250 -18.31 -26.39 31.14
C VAL A 250 -19.44 -27.05 31.95
N ARG A 251 -20.16 -28.02 31.39
CA ARG A 251 -21.20 -28.75 32.12
C ARG A 251 -20.65 -29.58 33.27
N LYS A 252 -19.42 -30.08 33.17
CA LYS A 252 -18.78 -30.90 34.22
C LYS A 252 -18.11 -30.01 35.27
N ALA A 253 -17.33 -29.01 34.84
CA ALA A 253 -16.44 -28.25 35.72
C ALA A 253 -17.09 -26.97 36.30
N ALA A 254 -18.04 -26.35 35.60
CA ALA A 254 -18.68 -25.09 35.98
C ALA A 254 -20.11 -25.01 35.48
N PRO A 255 -21.02 -25.94 35.87
CA PRO A 255 -22.40 -26.00 35.30
C PRO A 255 -23.20 -24.72 35.54
N GLU A 256 -22.96 -24.00 36.63
CA GLU A 256 -23.59 -22.71 36.95
C GLU A 256 -23.23 -21.61 35.95
N GLN A 257 -22.04 -21.69 35.33
CA GLN A 257 -21.55 -20.72 34.34
C GLN A 257 -22.09 -20.98 32.91
N TYR A 258 -22.78 -22.11 32.70
CA TYR A 258 -23.16 -22.52 31.33
C TYR A 258 -23.97 -21.46 30.59
N LYS A 259 -24.99 -20.87 31.25
CA LYS A 259 -25.83 -19.82 30.64
C LYS A 259 -25.03 -18.53 30.42
N HIS A 260 -24.21 -18.18 31.38
CA HIS A 260 -23.34 -17.00 31.35
C HIS A 260 -22.36 -17.06 30.16
N ILE A 261 -21.77 -18.25 29.93
CA ILE A 261 -20.81 -18.47 28.83
C ILE A 261 -21.50 -18.50 27.46
N PHE A 262 -22.66 -19.16 27.31
CA PHE A 262 -23.19 -19.48 25.98
C PHE A 262 -24.40 -18.66 25.51
N SER A 263 -25.18 -18.08 26.39
CA SER A 263 -26.48 -17.53 26.05
C SER A 263 -26.85 -16.18 26.67
N GLU A 264 -26.16 -15.73 27.70
CA GLU A 264 -26.45 -14.46 28.35
C GLU A 264 -26.03 -13.30 27.42
N LYS A 265 -26.95 -12.33 27.21
CA LYS A 265 -26.67 -11.12 26.42
C LYS A 265 -26.54 -9.94 27.35
N SER A 266 -25.37 -9.27 27.30
CA SER A 266 -25.08 -8.04 28.02
C SER A 266 -23.99 -7.26 27.30
N ASP A 267 -24.14 -5.97 27.15
CA ASP A 267 -23.26 -5.07 26.38
C ASP A 267 -21.78 -5.05 26.83
N LYS A 268 -21.46 -5.69 27.95
CA LYS A 268 -20.09 -5.71 28.50
C LYS A 268 -19.51 -7.13 28.59
N LEU A 269 -20.24 -8.14 28.10
CA LEU A 269 -19.87 -9.54 28.31
C LEU A 269 -19.24 -10.11 27.04
N ALA A 270 -17.96 -10.44 27.08
CA ALA A 270 -17.23 -11.05 25.96
C ALA A 270 -17.45 -12.59 25.93
N ASN A 271 -18.69 -13.06 26.02
CA ASN A 271 -19.03 -14.48 26.01
C ASN A 271 -19.19 -15.06 24.59
N TYR A 272 -19.62 -16.33 24.50
CA TYR A 272 -19.83 -17.00 23.22
C TYR A 272 -20.90 -16.32 22.35
N ALA A 273 -21.99 -15.82 22.94
CA ALA A 273 -23.04 -15.11 22.20
C ALA A 273 -22.50 -13.81 21.58
N ALA A 274 -21.84 -12.97 22.36
CA ALA A 274 -21.19 -11.75 21.88
C ALA A 274 -20.11 -12.06 20.83
N TYR A 275 -19.34 -13.14 21.03
CA TYR A 275 -18.35 -13.56 20.04
C TYR A 275 -18.99 -13.99 18.72
N THR A 276 -20.07 -14.77 18.72
CA THR A 276 -20.77 -15.19 17.50
C THR A 276 -21.46 -14.04 16.79
N ASP A 277 -22.02 -13.09 17.54
CA ASP A 277 -22.70 -11.89 17.00
C ASP A 277 -21.69 -10.83 16.49
N GLY A 278 -20.38 -11.00 16.76
CA GLY A 278 -19.34 -10.09 16.27
C GLY A 278 -19.02 -8.92 17.20
N GLU A 279 -19.62 -8.88 18.38
CA GLU A 279 -19.50 -7.79 19.37
C GLU A 279 -18.17 -7.81 20.13
N CYS A 280 -17.46 -8.95 20.18
CA CYS A 280 -16.14 -9.03 20.81
C CYS A 280 -15.13 -9.79 19.95
N LYS A 281 -13.84 -9.57 20.22
CA LYS A 281 -12.73 -10.27 19.57
C LYS A 281 -12.52 -11.65 20.18
N GLN A 282 -11.87 -12.55 19.43
CA GLN A 282 -11.50 -13.90 19.91
C GLN A 282 -10.66 -13.86 21.18
N GLU A 283 -9.69 -12.94 21.24
CA GLU A 283 -8.82 -12.79 22.42
C GLU A 283 -9.63 -12.42 23.68
N ASP A 284 -10.63 -11.56 23.55
CA ASP A 284 -11.47 -11.13 24.67
C ASP A 284 -12.39 -12.25 25.14
N PHE A 285 -12.94 -13.02 24.18
CA PHE A 285 -13.68 -14.24 24.50
C PHE A 285 -12.82 -15.27 25.23
N CYS A 286 -11.61 -15.51 24.77
CA CYS A 286 -10.67 -16.43 25.46
C CYS A 286 -10.27 -15.93 26.84
N LYS A 287 -10.02 -14.62 27.02
CA LYS A 287 -9.77 -14.02 28.35
C LYS A 287 -10.95 -14.20 29.28
N PHE A 288 -12.17 -14.00 28.77
CA PHE A 288 -13.39 -14.22 29.51
C PHE A 288 -13.51 -15.70 29.96
N LEU A 289 -13.34 -16.66 29.03
CA LEU A 289 -13.34 -18.09 29.38
C LEU A 289 -12.30 -18.43 30.44
N LYS A 290 -11.09 -17.89 30.34
CA LYS A 290 -10.03 -18.08 31.34
C LYS A 290 -10.40 -17.56 32.74
N SER A 291 -11.21 -16.49 32.80
CA SER A 291 -11.62 -15.91 34.09
C SER A 291 -12.73 -16.68 34.78
N VAL A 292 -13.56 -17.43 34.02
CA VAL A 292 -14.75 -18.12 34.56
C VAL A 292 -14.58 -19.65 34.65
N LEU A 293 -13.59 -20.23 33.95
CA LEU A 293 -13.35 -21.68 33.97
C LEU A 293 -12.18 -22.03 34.86
N PRO A 294 -12.31 -23.07 35.71
CA PRO A 294 -11.18 -23.60 36.46
C PRO A 294 -10.13 -24.23 35.54
N GLU A 295 -8.90 -24.36 36.00
CA GLU A 295 -7.90 -25.14 35.27
C GLU A 295 -8.28 -26.65 35.31
N PRO A 296 -8.16 -27.36 34.17
CA PRO A 296 -8.50 -28.77 34.14
C PRO A 296 -7.48 -29.60 34.91
N ASP A 297 -7.95 -30.64 35.59
CA ASP A 297 -7.11 -31.65 36.17
C ASP A 297 -6.33 -32.45 35.13
N ASP A 298 -5.19 -33.05 35.48
CA ASP A 298 -4.24 -33.74 34.56
C ASP A 298 -4.82 -34.98 33.84
N GLY A 299 -6.12 -35.27 33.97
CA GLY A 299 -6.71 -36.54 33.57
C GLY A 299 -7.28 -36.62 32.15
N ASP A 300 -7.51 -35.50 31.42
CA ASP A 300 -8.12 -35.50 30.11
C ASP A 300 -7.31 -34.65 29.09
N PRO A 301 -6.53 -35.33 28.22
CA PRO A 301 -5.66 -34.63 27.27
C PRO A 301 -6.41 -33.69 26.32
N GLU A 302 -7.66 -34.01 25.93
CA GLU A 302 -8.43 -33.16 25.02
C GLU A 302 -8.90 -31.88 25.70
N VAL A 303 -9.31 -31.97 26.97
CA VAL A 303 -9.69 -30.81 27.78
C VAL A 303 -8.47 -29.92 28.02
N GLN A 304 -7.31 -30.51 28.30
CA GLN A 304 -6.06 -29.75 28.42
C GLN A 304 -5.69 -29.03 27.13
N ARG A 305 -5.88 -29.67 25.97
CA ARG A 305 -5.66 -29.06 24.66
C ARG A 305 -6.57 -27.84 24.46
N ILE A 306 -7.86 -27.94 24.78
CA ILE A 306 -8.78 -26.82 24.68
C ILE A 306 -8.37 -25.69 25.64
N TYR A 307 -8.03 -26.04 26.88
CA TYR A 307 -7.62 -25.04 27.85
C TYR A 307 -6.32 -24.34 27.46
N ALA A 308 -5.37 -25.04 26.83
CA ALA A 308 -4.17 -24.44 26.23
C ALA A 308 -4.56 -23.44 25.14
N ARG A 309 -5.49 -23.79 24.26
CA ARG A 309 -5.98 -22.86 23.22
C ARG A 309 -6.74 -21.65 23.79
N ILE A 310 -7.42 -21.81 24.93
CA ILE A 310 -8.00 -20.67 25.67
C ILE A 310 -6.89 -19.76 26.19
N LYS A 311 -5.83 -20.33 26.78
CA LYS A 311 -4.67 -19.56 27.29
C LYS A 311 -3.96 -18.80 26.16
N ASP A 312 -3.84 -19.41 25.00
CA ASP A 312 -3.16 -18.84 23.83
C ASP A 312 -4.05 -17.90 23.00
N GLY A 313 -5.35 -17.81 23.33
CA GLY A 313 -6.30 -16.95 22.60
C GLY A 313 -6.67 -17.46 21.20
N THR A 314 -6.54 -18.77 20.94
CA THR A 314 -6.71 -19.39 19.62
C THR A 314 -7.94 -20.31 19.51
N LEU A 315 -8.75 -20.41 20.57
CA LEU A 315 -9.94 -21.25 20.56
C LEU A 315 -11.04 -20.68 19.64
N LEU A 316 -11.69 -21.55 18.85
CA LEU A 316 -12.81 -21.22 17.95
C LEU A 316 -12.49 -20.09 16.97
N THR A 317 -11.38 -20.19 16.28
CA THR A 317 -10.95 -19.20 15.26
C THR A 317 -12.01 -19.02 14.18
N ARG A 318 -12.38 -17.78 13.85
CA ARG A 318 -13.38 -17.47 12.82
C ARG A 318 -12.92 -17.92 11.44
N LEU A 319 -13.84 -18.46 10.64
CA LEU A 319 -13.60 -18.79 9.22
C LEU A 319 -13.31 -17.52 8.39
N LYS A 320 -13.97 -16.41 8.73
CA LYS A 320 -13.71 -15.08 8.17
C LYS A 320 -13.13 -14.21 9.27
N GLY A 321 -11.87 -13.81 9.12
CA GLY A 321 -11.16 -12.91 10.03
C GLY A 321 -10.26 -11.99 9.24
N SER A 322 -9.53 -11.12 9.93
CA SER A 322 -8.50 -10.27 9.34
C SER A 322 -7.43 -11.07 8.59
N ASP A 323 -7.24 -12.35 8.97
CA ASP A 323 -6.29 -13.25 8.32
C ASP A 323 -6.65 -13.56 6.85
N ASN A 324 -7.89 -13.40 6.45
CA ASN A 324 -8.27 -13.56 5.04
C ASN A 324 -7.65 -12.46 4.14
N GLY A 325 -7.21 -11.34 4.71
CA GLY A 325 -6.50 -10.29 3.99
C GLY A 325 -5.12 -10.71 3.47
N VAL A 326 -4.51 -11.76 4.02
CA VAL A 326 -3.21 -12.28 3.53
C VAL A 326 -3.34 -13.28 2.39
N ILE A 327 -4.56 -13.67 1.98
CA ILE A 327 -4.79 -14.63 0.91
C ILE A 327 -4.51 -13.98 -0.46
N PRO A 328 -3.46 -14.40 -1.19
CA PRO A 328 -3.22 -13.89 -2.52
C PRO A 328 -4.24 -14.42 -3.53
N TYR A 329 -4.50 -13.64 -4.58
CA TYR A 329 -5.48 -13.99 -5.60
C TYR A 329 -5.13 -15.29 -6.34
N GLN A 330 -3.85 -15.64 -6.44
CA GLN A 330 -3.38 -16.87 -7.10
C GLN A 330 -4.00 -18.13 -6.49
N LEU A 331 -4.13 -18.20 -5.17
CA LEU A 331 -4.77 -19.35 -4.51
C LEU A 331 -6.26 -19.47 -4.87
N HIS A 332 -6.94 -18.34 -4.93
CA HIS A 332 -8.33 -18.32 -5.38
C HIS A 332 -8.45 -18.67 -6.87
N LYS A 333 -7.50 -18.22 -7.70
CA LYS A 333 -7.42 -18.58 -9.12
C LYS A 333 -7.23 -20.09 -9.32
N ASN A 334 -6.32 -20.70 -8.56
CA ASN A 334 -6.07 -22.14 -8.64
C ASN A 334 -7.33 -22.95 -8.33
N GLU A 335 -8.05 -22.57 -7.30
CA GLU A 335 -9.32 -23.21 -6.92
C GLU A 335 -10.43 -22.97 -7.97
N LEU A 336 -10.56 -21.72 -8.47
CA LEU A 336 -11.46 -21.35 -9.56
C LEU A 336 -11.21 -22.20 -10.81
N THR A 337 -9.97 -22.33 -11.20
CA THR A 337 -9.56 -23.08 -12.39
C THR A 337 -9.93 -24.55 -12.27
N GLU A 338 -9.70 -25.17 -11.11
CA GLU A 338 -10.04 -26.59 -10.91
C GLU A 338 -11.56 -26.81 -10.86
N ILE A 339 -12.33 -25.91 -10.23
CA ILE A 339 -13.80 -25.96 -10.26
C ILE A 339 -14.32 -25.87 -11.70
N LEU A 340 -13.81 -24.93 -12.50
CA LEU A 340 -14.21 -24.79 -13.91
C LEU A 340 -13.88 -26.03 -14.72
N LYS A 341 -12.67 -26.58 -14.58
CA LYS A 341 -12.21 -27.78 -15.26
C LYS A 341 -13.09 -29.00 -14.92
N ASN A 342 -13.53 -29.15 -13.68
CA ASN A 342 -14.46 -30.19 -13.28
C ASN A 342 -15.86 -29.93 -13.86
N ALA A 343 -16.35 -28.69 -13.81
CA ALA A 343 -17.65 -28.29 -14.32
C ALA A 343 -17.76 -28.46 -15.86
N GLU A 344 -16.69 -28.27 -16.61
CA GLU A 344 -16.61 -28.48 -18.05
C GLU A 344 -16.98 -29.89 -18.52
N ARG A 345 -16.95 -30.87 -17.61
CA ARG A 345 -17.30 -32.25 -17.92
C ARG A 345 -18.80 -32.44 -18.10
N TYR A 346 -19.61 -31.65 -17.43
CA TYR A 346 -21.07 -31.72 -17.44
C TYR A 346 -21.77 -30.43 -17.86
N LEU A 347 -21.04 -29.31 -18.01
CA LEU A 347 -21.52 -28.04 -18.54
C LEU A 347 -20.76 -27.71 -19.85
N PRO A 348 -21.16 -28.30 -21.01
CA PRO A 348 -20.38 -28.17 -22.25
C PRO A 348 -20.19 -26.75 -22.74
N PHE A 349 -21.12 -25.82 -22.44
CA PHE A 349 -21.05 -24.42 -22.84
C PHE A 349 -19.80 -23.72 -22.28
N LEU A 350 -19.22 -24.20 -21.18
CA LEU A 350 -17.99 -23.65 -20.61
C LEU A 350 -16.79 -23.80 -21.56
N LYS A 351 -16.82 -24.79 -22.47
CA LYS A 351 -15.81 -25.05 -23.49
C LYS A 351 -16.08 -24.33 -24.82
N GLU A 352 -17.24 -23.71 -24.97
CA GLU A 352 -17.55 -22.97 -26.19
C GLU A 352 -16.57 -21.81 -26.37
N THR A 353 -15.93 -21.76 -27.52
CA THR A 353 -14.94 -20.73 -27.85
C THR A 353 -15.53 -19.67 -28.75
N ASP A 354 -15.06 -18.44 -28.58
CA ASP A 354 -15.34 -17.34 -29.51
C ASP A 354 -14.43 -17.35 -30.75
N GLU A 355 -14.58 -16.35 -31.61
CA GLU A 355 -13.76 -16.17 -32.81
C GLU A 355 -12.25 -15.98 -32.48
N ALA A 356 -11.93 -15.53 -31.27
CA ALA A 356 -10.55 -15.40 -30.78
C ALA A 356 -10.00 -16.69 -30.14
N GLY A 357 -10.78 -17.78 -30.11
CA GLY A 357 -10.40 -19.06 -29.54
C GLY A 357 -10.47 -19.12 -28.00
N LEU A 358 -11.07 -18.11 -27.35
CA LEU A 358 -11.21 -18.08 -25.90
C LEU A 358 -12.49 -18.80 -25.48
N SER A 359 -12.36 -19.78 -24.59
CA SER A 359 -13.49 -20.48 -24.00
C SER A 359 -14.24 -19.59 -22.98
N VAL A 360 -15.46 -19.98 -22.61
CA VAL A 360 -16.21 -19.32 -21.53
C VAL A 360 -15.44 -19.43 -20.20
N SER A 361 -14.84 -20.57 -19.90
CA SER A 361 -13.96 -20.74 -18.74
C SER A 361 -12.78 -19.77 -18.75
N ASP A 362 -12.11 -19.62 -19.91
CA ASP A 362 -11.00 -18.66 -20.05
C ASP A 362 -11.47 -17.22 -19.78
N LYS A 363 -12.64 -16.84 -20.28
CA LYS A 363 -13.23 -15.52 -20.03
C LYS A 363 -13.54 -15.28 -18.56
N ILE A 364 -14.02 -16.31 -17.85
CA ILE A 364 -14.27 -16.25 -16.39
C ILE A 364 -12.94 -16.05 -15.66
N ILE A 365 -11.89 -16.83 -15.99
CA ILE A 365 -10.57 -16.70 -15.37
C ILE A 365 -9.97 -15.33 -15.65
N LYS A 366 -9.99 -14.87 -16.91
CA LYS A 366 -9.51 -13.53 -17.26
C LYS A 366 -10.29 -12.42 -16.56
N THR A 367 -11.61 -12.59 -16.38
CA THR A 367 -12.42 -11.63 -15.59
C THR A 367 -12.04 -11.64 -14.12
N PHE A 368 -11.70 -12.80 -13.57
CA PHE A 368 -11.21 -12.90 -12.19
C PHE A 368 -9.86 -12.21 -12.00
N GLU A 369 -8.94 -12.37 -12.93
CA GLU A 369 -7.60 -11.75 -12.89
C GLU A 369 -7.61 -10.26 -13.24
N PHE A 370 -8.67 -9.80 -13.92
CA PHE A 370 -8.71 -8.46 -14.44
C PHE A 370 -8.75 -7.39 -13.34
N ARG A 371 -7.82 -6.46 -13.44
CA ARG A 371 -7.82 -5.18 -12.72
C ARG A 371 -7.81 -4.06 -13.74
N LEU A 372 -8.74 -3.14 -13.61
CA LEU A 372 -8.68 -1.91 -14.38
C LEU A 372 -7.56 -1.04 -13.81
N PRO A 373 -6.50 -0.75 -14.58
CA PRO A 373 -5.45 0.13 -14.10
C PRO A 373 -6.01 1.53 -13.83
N TYR A 374 -5.66 2.13 -12.70
CA TYR A 374 -6.17 3.44 -12.29
C TYR A 374 -5.85 4.55 -13.30
N TYR A 375 -4.76 4.40 -14.04
CA TYR A 375 -4.29 5.35 -15.04
C TYR A 375 -5.01 5.25 -16.39
N VAL A 376 -5.87 4.25 -16.62
CA VAL A 376 -6.61 4.13 -17.90
C VAL A 376 -7.81 5.06 -17.95
N GLY A 377 -8.44 5.32 -16.82
CA GLY A 377 -9.57 6.23 -16.71
C GLY A 377 -10.88 5.74 -17.35
N PRO A 378 -11.84 6.65 -17.55
CA PRO A 378 -13.11 6.30 -18.15
C PRO A 378 -12.95 5.73 -19.56
N LEU A 379 -13.51 4.54 -19.79
CA LEU A 379 -13.46 3.83 -21.07
C LEU A 379 -14.46 4.36 -22.10
N ASN A 380 -15.36 5.27 -21.69
CA ASN A 380 -16.32 5.89 -22.60
C ASN A 380 -15.59 6.90 -23.51
N PRO A 381 -15.51 6.66 -24.83
CA PRO A 381 -14.80 7.55 -25.76
C PRO A 381 -15.43 8.94 -25.90
N VAL A 382 -16.68 9.11 -25.48
CA VAL A 382 -17.42 10.38 -25.54
C VAL A 382 -17.27 11.19 -24.25
N SER A 383 -16.64 10.62 -23.22
CA SER A 383 -16.42 11.33 -21.95
C SER A 383 -15.42 12.46 -22.14
N PRO A 384 -15.74 13.72 -21.79
CA PRO A 384 -14.80 14.83 -21.87
C PRO A 384 -13.63 14.68 -20.89
N ASN A 385 -13.75 13.77 -19.91
CA ASN A 385 -12.73 13.43 -18.94
C ASN A 385 -12.07 12.07 -19.23
N GLY A 386 -12.30 11.50 -20.40
CA GLY A 386 -11.68 10.26 -20.83
C GLY A 386 -10.29 10.52 -21.37
N TRP A 387 -9.30 9.76 -20.87
CA TRP A 387 -7.91 9.77 -21.37
C TRP A 387 -7.44 8.38 -21.80
N ALA A 388 -8.34 7.38 -21.79
CA ALA A 388 -8.04 6.07 -22.30
C ALA A 388 -7.77 6.12 -23.80
N VAL A 389 -6.58 5.69 -24.20
CA VAL A 389 -6.17 5.58 -25.60
C VAL A 389 -6.54 4.20 -26.11
N ARG A 390 -7.18 4.14 -27.27
CA ARG A 390 -7.50 2.88 -27.96
C ARG A 390 -6.55 2.68 -29.13
N PHE A 391 -6.22 1.42 -29.40
CA PHE A 391 -5.56 1.11 -30.66
C PHE A 391 -6.47 1.49 -31.84
N PRO A 392 -5.94 2.11 -32.92
CA PRO A 392 -6.74 2.62 -34.03
C PRO A 392 -7.64 1.57 -34.68
N GLU A 393 -7.14 0.33 -34.82
CA GLU A 393 -7.83 -0.81 -35.41
C GLU A 393 -9.01 -1.32 -34.58
N HIS A 394 -9.08 -0.96 -33.29
CA HIS A 394 -10.09 -1.43 -32.33
C HIS A 394 -11.01 -0.31 -31.80
N THR A 395 -11.07 0.84 -32.48
CA THR A 395 -11.79 2.03 -31.98
C THR A 395 -13.27 1.80 -31.73
N GLY A 396 -13.93 0.94 -32.52
CA GLY A 396 -15.36 0.60 -32.38
C GLY A 396 -15.67 -0.61 -31.52
N GLU A 397 -14.67 -1.33 -31.04
CA GLU A 397 -14.88 -2.56 -30.29
C GLU A 397 -15.36 -2.28 -28.85
N LYS A 398 -16.28 -3.14 -28.36
CA LYS A 398 -16.69 -3.13 -26.96
C LYS A 398 -15.57 -3.70 -26.09
N VAL A 399 -15.24 -2.99 -25.00
CA VAL A 399 -14.17 -3.41 -24.08
C VAL A 399 -14.71 -4.39 -23.04
N TYR A 400 -14.02 -5.50 -22.90
CA TYR A 400 -14.27 -6.55 -21.89
C TYR A 400 -12.97 -6.88 -21.13
N PRO A 401 -13.04 -7.49 -19.95
CA PRO A 401 -11.82 -7.93 -19.23
C PRO A 401 -10.86 -8.78 -20.06
N TRP A 402 -11.40 -9.63 -20.94
CA TRP A 402 -10.60 -10.57 -21.74
C TRP A 402 -10.05 -10.01 -23.05
N ASN A 403 -10.54 -8.85 -23.53
CA ASN A 403 -9.98 -8.17 -24.70
C ASN A 403 -9.37 -6.80 -24.39
N PHE A 404 -9.28 -6.45 -23.10
CA PHE A 404 -8.86 -5.13 -22.66
C PHE A 404 -7.49 -4.72 -23.23
N GLU A 405 -6.47 -5.57 -23.07
CA GLU A 405 -5.10 -5.28 -23.56
C GLU A 405 -5.01 -5.22 -25.09
N LYS A 406 -5.96 -5.82 -25.81
CA LYS A 406 -6.04 -5.76 -27.27
C LYS A 406 -6.67 -4.44 -27.76
N VAL A 407 -7.65 -3.91 -27.01
CA VAL A 407 -8.44 -2.72 -27.40
C VAL A 407 -7.83 -1.44 -26.84
N ILE A 408 -7.27 -1.48 -25.64
CA ILE A 408 -6.74 -0.30 -24.94
C ILE A 408 -5.21 -0.33 -24.98
N ASP A 409 -4.64 0.76 -25.50
CA ASP A 409 -3.23 1.06 -25.37
C ASP A 409 -2.96 1.59 -23.95
N THR A 410 -2.56 0.66 -23.07
CA THR A 410 -2.33 0.95 -21.66
C THR A 410 -1.10 1.83 -21.44
N GLU A 411 -0.05 1.68 -22.29
CA GLU A 411 1.17 2.49 -22.20
C GLU A 411 0.89 3.95 -22.56
N ALA A 412 0.21 4.17 -23.70
CA ALA A 412 -0.17 5.52 -24.11
C ALA A 412 -1.17 6.17 -23.15
N SER A 413 -2.10 5.37 -22.59
CA SER A 413 -3.06 5.84 -21.59
C SER A 413 -2.35 6.24 -20.28
N ALA A 414 -1.42 5.42 -19.79
CA ALA A 414 -0.64 5.72 -18.60
C ALA A 414 0.26 6.95 -18.79
N ALA A 415 0.98 7.01 -19.91
CA ALA A 415 1.82 8.16 -20.23
C ALA A 415 1.01 9.46 -20.28
N GLY A 416 -0.15 9.46 -20.97
CA GLY A 416 -1.03 10.62 -21.02
C GLY A 416 -1.59 11.02 -19.65
N PHE A 417 -1.99 10.04 -18.82
CA PHE A 417 -2.50 10.30 -17.48
C PHE A 417 -1.42 10.93 -16.58
N ILE A 418 -0.26 10.31 -16.49
CA ILE A 418 0.84 10.77 -15.64
C ILE A 418 1.39 12.12 -16.14
N GLU A 419 1.55 12.28 -17.46
CA GLU A 419 1.97 13.57 -18.04
C GLU A 419 1.06 14.73 -17.61
N ASN A 420 -0.25 14.49 -17.49
CA ASN A 420 -1.21 15.49 -17.02
C ASN A 420 -1.11 15.74 -15.49
N LEU A 421 -0.59 14.79 -14.72
CA LEU A 421 -0.42 14.93 -13.28
C LEU A 421 0.95 15.53 -12.89
N ILE A 422 1.97 15.42 -13.76
CA ILE A 422 3.28 16.00 -13.49
C ILE A 422 3.18 17.51 -13.36
N GLY A 423 3.60 18.02 -12.21
CA GLY A 423 3.68 19.46 -11.97
C GLY A 423 4.64 20.18 -12.93
N ARG A 424 4.56 21.49 -12.92
CA ARG A 424 5.45 22.35 -13.73
C ARG A 424 6.39 23.15 -12.83
N CYS A 425 7.60 23.35 -13.30
CA CYS A 425 8.59 24.22 -12.67
C CYS A 425 8.06 25.66 -12.63
N THR A 426 8.03 26.26 -11.46
CA THR A 426 7.52 27.63 -11.26
C THR A 426 8.37 28.70 -11.96
N TYR A 427 9.61 28.37 -12.30
CA TYR A 427 10.53 29.29 -12.98
C TYR A 427 10.44 29.21 -14.51
N THR A 428 10.44 28.00 -15.05
CA THR A 428 10.49 27.79 -16.52
C THR A 428 9.17 27.31 -17.13
N GLY A 429 8.24 26.84 -16.31
CA GLY A 429 6.98 26.23 -16.80
C GLY A 429 7.12 24.84 -17.41
N GLU A 430 8.34 24.31 -17.53
CA GLU A 430 8.62 22.96 -17.98
C GLU A 430 8.20 21.91 -16.95
N LYS A 431 7.99 20.64 -17.38
CA LYS A 431 7.71 19.54 -16.48
C LYS A 431 8.84 19.35 -15.46
N VAL A 432 8.46 19.08 -14.21
CA VAL A 432 9.44 18.84 -13.14
C VAL A 432 10.09 17.47 -13.25
N LEU A 433 11.29 17.34 -12.70
CA LEU A 433 12.02 16.08 -12.57
C LEU A 433 11.41 15.21 -11.44
N PRO A 434 11.57 13.88 -11.50
CA PRO A 434 11.40 13.03 -10.33
C PRO A 434 12.26 13.48 -9.17
N LYS A 435 11.79 13.34 -7.94
CA LYS A 435 12.56 13.67 -6.73
C LYS A 435 13.81 12.81 -6.61
N ASP A 436 13.72 11.55 -7.01
CA ASP A 436 14.81 10.57 -7.02
C ASP A 436 15.61 10.56 -8.35
N SER A 437 15.39 11.49 -9.28
CA SER A 437 16.23 11.67 -10.46
C SER A 437 17.68 11.90 -10.05
N LEU A 438 18.65 11.37 -10.81
CA LEU A 438 20.08 11.56 -10.53
C LEU A 438 20.42 13.05 -10.42
N LEU A 439 19.94 13.82 -11.40
CA LEU A 439 20.16 15.27 -11.45
C LEU A 439 19.47 16.00 -10.28
N TYR A 440 18.22 15.65 -9.97
CA TYR A 440 17.50 16.34 -8.90
C TYR A 440 18.03 15.97 -7.51
N SER A 441 18.42 14.74 -7.28
CA SER A 441 19.03 14.31 -6.01
C SER A 441 20.42 14.93 -5.79
N GLU A 442 21.24 15.06 -6.85
CA GLU A 442 22.49 15.82 -6.80
C GLU A 442 22.24 17.31 -6.50
N TYR A 443 21.27 17.92 -7.19
CA TYR A 443 20.84 19.29 -6.90
C TYR A 443 20.43 19.46 -5.43
N ALA A 444 19.57 18.60 -4.92
CA ALA A 444 19.08 18.70 -3.55
C ALA A 444 20.23 18.60 -2.53
N LEU A 445 21.13 17.63 -2.73
CA LEU A 445 22.32 17.45 -1.90
C LEU A 445 23.23 18.69 -1.92
N LEU A 446 23.60 19.18 -3.09
CA LEU A 446 24.46 20.36 -3.21
C LEU A 446 23.79 21.61 -2.62
N ASN A 447 22.49 21.79 -2.88
CA ASN A 447 21.74 22.92 -2.34
C ASN A 447 21.69 22.95 -0.81
N GLU A 448 21.61 21.78 -0.15
CA GLU A 448 21.65 21.64 1.30
C GLU A 448 23.08 21.79 1.84
N MET A 449 24.06 21.11 1.23
CA MET A 449 25.44 21.05 1.73
C MET A 449 26.24 22.33 1.47
N ASN A 450 25.90 23.12 0.44
CA ASN A 450 26.56 24.41 0.19
C ASN A 450 26.32 25.46 1.28
N LEU A 451 25.41 25.19 2.20
CA LEU A 451 25.19 25.99 3.41
C LEU A 451 26.13 25.63 4.55
N LEU A 452 26.89 24.52 4.47
CA LEU A 452 27.80 24.07 5.50
C LEU A 452 28.86 25.14 5.80
N ARG A 453 29.04 25.49 7.05
CA ARG A 453 30.02 26.44 7.54
C ARG A 453 30.76 25.87 8.75
N ILE A 454 32.07 26.03 8.74
CA ILE A 454 32.97 25.73 9.86
C ILE A 454 33.47 27.06 10.41
N ASP A 455 33.15 27.33 11.68
CA ASP A 455 33.45 28.62 12.33
C ASP A 455 32.99 29.83 11.49
N GLY A 456 31.83 29.70 10.84
CA GLY A 456 31.21 30.71 9.98
C GLY A 456 31.79 30.81 8.57
N LYS A 457 32.79 30.01 8.19
CA LYS A 457 33.44 30.01 6.86
C LYS A 457 33.09 28.75 6.06
N PRO A 458 33.00 28.83 4.72
CA PRO A 458 32.86 27.64 3.89
C PRO A 458 34.16 26.80 3.94
N LEU A 459 34.04 25.49 3.71
CA LEU A 459 35.16 24.60 3.52
C LEU A 459 35.90 24.97 2.20
N PRO A 460 37.21 24.77 2.12
CA PRO A 460 37.92 24.78 0.84
C PRO A 460 37.30 23.79 -0.13
N ILE A 461 37.20 24.15 -1.41
CA ILE A 461 36.47 23.37 -2.41
C ILE A 461 36.96 21.92 -2.55
N GLU A 462 38.27 21.70 -2.41
CA GLU A 462 38.84 20.35 -2.50
C GLU A 462 38.47 19.49 -1.31
N ASP A 463 38.42 20.04 -0.10
CA ASP A 463 38.03 19.34 1.11
C ASP A 463 36.52 19.09 1.12
N TYR A 464 35.74 20.06 0.62
CA TYR A 464 34.31 19.92 0.42
C TYR A 464 33.97 18.79 -0.56
N ARG A 465 34.66 18.70 -1.70
CA ARG A 465 34.47 17.61 -2.67
C ARG A 465 34.86 16.25 -2.10
N ARG A 466 35.95 16.16 -1.32
CA ARG A 466 36.34 14.92 -0.64
C ARG A 466 35.27 14.49 0.38
N LEU A 467 34.73 15.43 1.13
CA LEU A 467 33.65 15.17 2.08
C LEU A 467 32.41 14.60 1.37
N LEU A 468 31.97 15.20 0.27
CA LEU A 468 30.87 14.71 -0.52
C LEU A 468 31.13 13.29 -1.06
N ASP A 469 32.32 13.06 -1.61
CA ASP A 469 32.70 11.77 -2.17
C ASP A 469 32.66 10.66 -1.11
N GLU A 470 33.26 10.88 0.05
CA GLU A 470 33.38 9.88 1.12
C GLU A 470 32.05 9.61 1.83
N LEU A 471 31.27 10.66 2.11
CA LEU A 471 30.05 10.50 2.91
C LEU A 471 28.80 10.20 2.09
N PHE A 472 28.73 10.62 0.80
CA PHE A 472 27.53 10.48 -0.01
C PHE A 472 27.71 9.60 -1.25
N TYR A 473 28.83 9.70 -1.99
CA TYR A 473 29.02 8.89 -3.21
C TYR A 473 29.60 7.49 -2.94
N LYS A 474 30.41 7.33 -1.90
CA LYS A 474 30.96 6.02 -1.51
C LYS A 474 30.15 5.30 -0.45
N SER A 475 29.28 5.99 0.27
CA SER A 475 28.56 5.45 1.41
C SER A 475 27.05 5.64 1.26
N LYS A 476 26.29 4.55 1.45
CA LYS A 476 24.82 4.56 1.53
C LYS A 476 24.31 4.99 2.91
N LYS A 477 25.17 5.09 3.92
CA LYS A 477 24.75 5.38 5.30
C LYS A 477 24.25 6.81 5.43
N LYS A 478 23.15 7.00 6.15
CA LYS A 478 22.59 8.32 6.48
C LYS A 478 23.67 9.24 7.04
N VAL A 479 23.72 10.44 6.52
CA VAL A 479 24.70 11.45 6.95
C VAL A 479 24.05 12.36 7.98
N THR A 480 24.70 12.50 9.13
CA THR A 480 24.33 13.40 10.20
C THR A 480 25.45 14.43 10.43
N LYS A 481 25.12 15.55 11.04
CA LYS A 481 26.08 16.57 11.45
C LYS A 481 27.22 15.99 12.32
N LYS A 482 26.86 15.00 13.19
CA LYS A 482 27.84 14.26 13.98
C LYS A 482 28.80 13.47 13.10
N ARG A 483 28.32 12.81 12.06
CA ARG A 483 29.15 12.04 11.12
C ARG A 483 30.04 12.95 10.29
N ILE A 484 29.53 14.10 9.82
CA ILE A 484 30.33 15.15 9.17
C ILE A 484 31.47 15.59 10.10
N ARG A 485 31.14 15.88 11.37
CA ARG A 485 32.14 16.26 12.37
C ARG A 485 33.22 15.20 12.55
N SER A 486 32.81 13.94 12.74
CA SER A 486 33.74 12.83 12.93
C SER A 486 34.69 12.67 11.73
N TYR A 487 34.19 12.80 10.51
CA TYR A 487 34.99 12.77 9.29
C TYR A 487 35.99 13.92 9.24
N LEU A 488 35.54 15.15 9.45
CA LEU A 488 36.39 16.33 9.40
C LEU A 488 37.51 16.32 10.47
N LEU A 489 37.20 15.77 11.67
CA LEU A 489 38.22 15.56 12.73
C LEU A 489 39.25 14.48 12.35
N ALA A 490 38.78 13.37 11.76
CA ALA A 490 39.64 12.27 11.34
C ALA A 490 40.64 12.70 10.22
N GLU A 491 40.18 13.56 9.31
CA GLU A 491 41.03 14.14 8.25
C GLU A 491 41.85 15.32 8.74
N GLY A 492 41.75 15.73 10.01
CA GLY A 492 42.50 16.87 10.56
C GLY A 492 42.11 18.23 9.99
N LEU A 493 40.89 18.34 9.42
CA LEU A 493 40.42 19.57 8.78
C LEU A 493 39.78 20.56 9.78
N ILE A 494 39.42 20.09 10.95
CA ILE A 494 38.86 20.90 12.03
C ILE A 494 39.43 20.51 13.39
N GLU A 495 39.39 21.43 14.35
CA GLU A 495 39.72 21.19 15.76
C GLU A 495 38.46 20.75 16.53
N GLU A 496 38.65 20.12 17.72
CA GLU A 496 37.50 19.67 18.57
C GLU A 496 36.54 20.79 18.95
N ALA A 497 37.05 22.02 19.08
CA ALA A 497 36.26 23.20 19.45
C ALA A 497 35.49 23.85 18.27
N ALA A 498 35.77 23.42 17.03
CA ALA A 498 35.16 24.03 15.85
C ALA A 498 33.63 23.91 15.83
N VAL A 499 32.94 24.95 15.38
CA VAL A 499 31.47 25.01 15.32
C VAL A 499 30.98 24.72 13.90
N ILE A 500 30.20 23.65 13.74
CA ILE A 500 29.54 23.31 12.46
C ILE A 500 28.16 23.96 12.44
N SER A 501 27.87 24.78 11.41
CA SER A 501 26.62 25.49 11.21
C SER A 501 26.17 25.44 9.76
N GLY A 502 24.95 25.95 9.47
CA GLY A 502 24.40 26.04 8.12
C GLY A 502 23.70 24.76 7.64
N VAL A 503 23.86 23.64 8.33
CA VAL A 503 23.16 22.38 8.02
C VAL A 503 22.40 21.87 9.24
N ASP A 504 21.32 21.14 9.01
CA ASP A 504 20.53 20.50 10.06
C ASP A 504 21.29 19.33 10.71
N ASP A 505 20.84 18.84 11.87
CA ASP A 505 21.48 17.73 12.57
C ASP A 505 21.39 16.43 11.76
N ASN A 506 20.32 16.26 10.98
CA ASN A 506 20.12 15.19 10.01
C ASN A 506 20.07 15.78 8.59
N ILE A 507 20.98 15.37 7.73
CA ILE A 507 20.95 15.74 6.31
C ILE A 507 19.79 15.00 5.65
N LYS A 508 18.89 15.76 5.00
CA LYS A 508 17.67 15.24 4.38
C LYS A 508 17.93 14.68 2.99
N SER A 509 18.90 15.23 2.28
CA SER A 509 19.25 14.83 0.93
C SER A 509 20.06 13.53 0.93
N SER A 510 19.75 12.64 0.03
CA SER A 510 20.48 11.39 -0.19
C SER A 510 20.70 11.15 -1.68
N LEU A 511 21.68 10.30 -2.03
CA LEU A 511 21.92 9.84 -3.40
C LEU A 511 21.41 8.42 -3.58
N LYS A 512 20.21 8.11 -3.10
CA LYS A 512 19.62 6.76 -3.15
C LYS A 512 19.65 6.19 -4.56
N SER A 513 19.09 6.88 -5.53
CA SER A 513 19.04 6.43 -6.93
C SER A 513 20.43 6.24 -7.54
N TYR A 514 21.40 7.11 -7.24
CA TYR A 514 22.77 6.90 -7.67
C TYR A 514 23.34 5.57 -7.16
N HIS A 515 23.11 5.25 -5.89
CA HIS A 515 23.58 4.01 -5.29
C HIS A 515 22.83 2.78 -5.83
N ASP A 516 21.53 2.90 -6.07
CA ASP A 516 20.69 1.82 -6.61
C ASP A 516 21.11 1.47 -8.04
N PHE A 517 21.48 2.47 -8.84
CA PHE A 517 21.89 2.30 -10.24
C PHE A 517 23.42 2.29 -10.46
N LYS A 518 24.24 2.34 -9.41
CA LYS A 518 25.69 2.47 -9.53
C LYS A 518 26.32 1.41 -10.43
N SER A 519 25.95 0.14 -10.27
CA SER A 519 26.47 -0.97 -11.07
C SER A 519 26.05 -0.85 -12.55
N ILE A 520 24.85 -0.37 -12.81
CA ILE A 520 24.34 -0.15 -14.16
C ILE A 520 25.05 1.03 -14.80
N LEU A 521 25.20 2.14 -14.07
CA LEU A 521 25.94 3.34 -14.51
C LEU A 521 27.41 3.03 -14.82
N GLU A 522 28.09 2.26 -13.96
CA GLU A 522 29.50 1.88 -14.17
C GLU A 522 29.67 0.97 -15.40
N ARG A 523 28.66 0.17 -15.74
CA ARG A 523 28.69 -0.74 -16.89
C ARG A 523 28.32 -0.03 -18.19
N THR A 524 27.27 0.79 -18.18
CA THR A 524 26.69 1.40 -19.39
C THR A 524 27.22 2.79 -19.68
N GLY A 525 27.58 3.54 -18.65
CA GLY A 525 27.94 4.97 -18.76
C GLY A 525 26.78 5.88 -19.16
N ASP A 526 25.55 5.39 -19.23
CA ASP A 526 24.38 6.09 -19.74
C ASP A 526 23.47 6.60 -18.62
N ALA A 527 23.69 7.83 -18.21
CA ALA A 527 22.91 8.49 -17.18
C ALA A 527 21.50 8.87 -17.67
N ASP A 528 21.32 9.20 -18.95
CA ASP A 528 20.00 9.55 -19.50
C ASP A 528 19.09 8.31 -19.53
N MET A 529 19.61 7.12 -19.84
CA MET A 529 18.90 5.87 -19.73
C MET A 529 18.41 5.62 -18.28
N VAL A 530 19.27 5.85 -17.29
CA VAL A 530 18.89 5.68 -15.87
C VAL A 530 17.82 6.69 -15.45
N GLU A 531 17.88 7.93 -15.92
CA GLU A 531 16.83 8.94 -15.69
C GLU A 531 15.47 8.50 -16.26
N ASP A 532 15.46 7.92 -17.47
CA ASP A 532 14.24 7.39 -18.09
C ASP A 532 13.71 6.18 -17.31
N ILE A 533 14.56 5.32 -16.78
CA ILE A 533 14.18 4.20 -15.91
C ILE A 533 13.55 4.72 -14.62
N ILE A 534 14.17 5.68 -13.94
CA ILE A 534 13.63 6.28 -12.70
C ILE A 534 12.25 6.89 -12.96
N ARG A 535 12.11 7.62 -14.07
CA ARG A 535 10.81 8.18 -14.48
C ARG A 535 9.77 7.08 -14.71
N SER A 536 10.17 5.97 -15.35
CA SER A 536 9.28 4.85 -15.65
C SER A 536 8.86 4.07 -14.41
N ILE A 537 9.72 3.97 -13.39
CA ILE A 537 9.36 3.42 -12.08
C ILE A 537 8.24 4.26 -11.44
N LEU A 538 8.30 5.58 -11.53
CA LEU A 538 7.24 6.46 -11.02
C LEU A 538 5.93 6.33 -11.81
N ILE A 539 6.02 6.16 -13.13
CA ILE A 539 4.84 6.03 -14.00
C ILE A 539 4.15 4.68 -13.81
N PHE A 540 4.92 3.59 -13.77
CA PHE A 540 4.41 2.21 -13.80
C PHE A 540 4.63 1.45 -12.49
N GLY A 541 5.10 2.09 -11.42
CA GLY A 541 5.58 1.43 -10.21
C GLY A 541 4.61 0.46 -9.56
N ASP A 542 3.30 0.70 -9.68
CA ASP A 542 2.25 -0.19 -9.18
C ASP A 542 1.90 -1.33 -10.13
N ASP A 543 2.28 -1.21 -11.41
CA ASP A 543 2.09 -2.24 -12.44
C ASP A 543 3.44 -2.82 -12.89
N LYS A 544 3.92 -3.79 -12.12
CA LYS A 544 5.21 -4.44 -12.39
C LYS A 544 5.27 -5.16 -13.75
N LYS A 545 4.14 -5.62 -14.27
CA LYS A 545 4.08 -6.25 -15.62
C LYS A 545 4.32 -5.20 -16.70
N MET A 546 3.71 -4.03 -16.55
CA MET A 546 3.89 -2.91 -17.47
C MET A 546 5.33 -2.40 -17.41
N LEU A 547 5.86 -2.17 -16.20
CA LEU A 547 7.26 -1.73 -16.02
C LEU A 547 8.24 -2.72 -16.66
N ARG A 548 8.08 -4.03 -16.41
CA ARG A 548 8.92 -5.07 -17.02
C ARG A 548 8.83 -5.07 -18.54
N ARG A 549 7.62 -4.94 -19.11
CA ARG A 549 7.40 -4.87 -20.55
C ARG A 549 8.09 -3.64 -21.14
N TRP A 550 7.96 -2.48 -20.49
CA TRP A 550 8.62 -1.25 -20.91
C TRP A 550 10.15 -1.39 -20.86
N LEU A 551 10.72 -1.87 -19.75
CA LEU A 551 12.16 -2.10 -19.61
C LEU A 551 12.71 -3.06 -20.69
N SER A 552 12.01 -4.15 -20.98
CA SER A 552 12.43 -5.11 -22.01
C SER A 552 12.41 -4.56 -23.43
N ARG A 553 11.64 -3.50 -23.69
CA ARG A 553 11.53 -2.86 -25.02
C ARG A 553 12.43 -1.66 -25.20
N SER A 554 12.60 -0.85 -24.16
CA SER A 554 13.17 0.48 -24.24
C SER A 554 14.68 0.53 -23.99
N THR A 555 15.24 -0.51 -23.36
CA THR A 555 16.63 -0.48 -22.89
C THR A 555 17.36 -1.74 -23.34
N HIS A 556 18.21 -1.61 -24.35
CA HIS A 556 18.92 -2.72 -24.94
C HIS A 556 20.08 -3.29 -24.11
N ASP A 557 20.56 -2.54 -23.09
CA ASP A 557 21.75 -2.88 -22.30
C ASP A 557 21.45 -3.39 -20.88
N LEU A 558 20.17 -3.68 -20.55
CA LEU A 558 19.75 -4.28 -19.29
C LEU A 558 19.75 -5.81 -19.37
N THR A 559 20.30 -6.45 -18.37
CA THR A 559 20.16 -7.90 -18.18
C THR A 559 18.82 -8.26 -17.53
N ASP A 560 18.40 -9.51 -17.62
CA ASP A 560 17.19 -10.01 -16.96
C ASP A 560 17.24 -9.79 -15.43
N ASP A 561 18.44 -9.86 -14.83
CA ASP A 561 18.63 -9.64 -13.40
C ASP A 561 18.53 -8.14 -13.04
N ASP A 562 19.03 -7.25 -13.92
CA ASP A 562 18.77 -5.80 -13.76
C ASP A 562 17.29 -5.49 -13.80
N ILE A 563 16.55 -6.05 -14.74
CA ILE A 563 15.10 -5.85 -14.87
C ILE A 563 14.38 -6.34 -13.61
N LYS A 564 14.75 -7.52 -13.09
CA LYS A 564 14.19 -8.03 -11.83
C LYS A 564 14.50 -7.11 -10.65
N TYR A 565 15.73 -6.60 -10.58
CA TYR A 565 16.17 -5.66 -9.55
C TYR A 565 15.39 -4.34 -9.65
N ILE A 566 15.34 -3.72 -10.82
CA ILE A 566 14.64 -2.46 -11.07
C ILE A 566 13.15 -2.57 -10.71
N CYS A 567 12.50 -3.69 -11.03
CA CYS A 567 11.10 -3.93 -10.66
C CYS A 567 10.85 -4.00 -9.14
N ARG A 568 11.89 -4.17 -8.31
CA ARG A 568 11.78 -4.15 -6.85
C ARG A 568 11.91 -2.74 -6.28
N LEU A 569 12.57 -1.83 -7.02
CA LEU A 569 12.77 -0.45 -6.59
C LEU A 569 11.43 0.28 -6.49
N LYS A 570 11.36 1.18 -5.51
CA LYS A 570 10.22 2.07 -5.31
C LYS A 570 10.74 3.49 -5.18
N TYR A 571 10.24 4.36 -6.04
CA TYR A 571 10.44 5.80 -5.96
C TYR A 571 9.09 6.47 -5.85
N SER A 572 9.03 7.57 -5.13
CA SER A 572 7.82 8.36 -4.93
C SER A 572 8.15 9.82 -5.14
N ASP A 573 7.11 10.58 -5.47
CA ASP A 573 7.17 12.02 -5.57
C ASP A 573 7.90 12.62 -6.79
N TRP A 574 7.43 13.80 -7.14
CA TRP A 574 8.01 14.66 -8.14
C TRP A 574 8.71 15.85 -7.45
N GLY A 575 9.84 16.27 -8.03
CA GLY A 575 10.52 17.47 -7.60
C GLY A 575 9.74 18.74 -7.93
N ARG A 576 10.36 19.90 -7.75
CA ARG A 576 9.76 21.21 -8.05
C ARG A 576 10.43 21.95 -9.19
N LEU A 577 11.53 21.42 -9.71
CA LEU A 577 12.36 22.05 -10.72
C LEU A 577 12.46 21.15 -11.95
N SER A 578 12.59 21.78 -13.12
CA SER A 578 12.78 21.11 -14.41
C SER A 578 14.26 20.90 -14.72
N LYS A 579 14.57 19.96 -15.64
CA LYS A 579 15.94 19.76 -16.17
C LYS A 579 16.45 21.06 -16.83
N VAL A 580 15.61 21.72 -17.60
CA VAL A 580 15.95 22.99 -18.27
C VAL A 580 16.35 24.06 -17.27
N PHE A 581 15.63 24.19 -16.16
CA PHE A 581 15.99 25.15 -15.13
C PHE A 581 17.37 24.88 -14.52
N LEU A 582 17.68 23.62 -14.25
CA LEU A 582 18.94 23.25 -13.59
C LEU A 582 20.15 23.29 -14.52
N THR A 583 20.00 22.93 -15.79
CA THR A 583 21.11 22.73 -16.74
C THR A 583 21.01 23.53 -18.03
N GLY A 584 19.85 24.13 -18.31
CA GLY A 584 19.61 24.85 -19.58
C GLY A 584 19.49 26.36 -19.43
N ILE A 585 19.40 26.89 -18.20
CA ILE A 585 19.42 28.32 -17.91
C ILE A 585 20.83 28.70 -17.43
N TYR A 586 21.41 29.75 -17.98
CA TYR A 586 22.79 30.14 -17.74
C TYR A 586 22.86 31.55 -17.18
N SER A 587 23.89 31.81 -16.41
CA SER A 587 24.34 33.16 -16.02
C SER A 587 25.84 33.24 -16.13
N PRO A 588 26.42 34.36 -16.62
CA PRO A 588 27.87 34.49 -16.74
C PRO A 588 28.53 34.59 -15.35
N ASP A 589 29.77 34.09 -15.26
CA ASP A 589 30.63 34.31 -14.13
C ASP A 589 31.46 35.62 -14.26
N GLU A 590 32.35 35.86 -13.33
CA GLU A 590 33.20 37.07 -13.30
C GLU A 590 34.10 37.19 -14.53
N TRP A 591 34.36 36.10 -15.26
CA TRP A 591 35.15 36.08 -16.51
C TRP A 591 34.28 36.05 -17.77
N GLY A 592 32.96 36.10 -17.62
CA GLY A 592 32.00 36.05 -18.73
C GLY A 592 31.73 34.64 -19.26
N GLU A 593 32.11 33.59 -18.54
CA GLU A 593 31.81 32.21 -18.88
C GLU A 593 30.36 31.86 -18.43
N ALA A 594 29.53 31.39 -19.37
CA ALA A 594 28.16 31.02 -19.08
C ALA A 594 28.11 29.70 -18.29
N LYS A 595 27.57 29.74 -17.07
CA LYS A 595 27.44 28.59 -16.18
C LYS A 595 25.96 28.32 -15.84
N SER A 596 25.59 27.07 -15.84
CA SER A 596 24.25 26.63 -15.40
C SER A 596 24.13 26.69 -13.86
N ILE A 597 22.91 26.55 -13.35
CA ILE A 597 22.66 26.47 -11.89
C ILE A 597 23.44 25.30 -11.30
N MET A 598 23.47 24.14 -11.96
CA MET A 598 24.23 22.98 -11.48
C MET A 598 25.74 23.23 -11.46
N ASP A 599 26.28 23.92 -12.48
CA ASP A 599 27.70 24.25 -12.50
C ASP A 599 28.10 25.16 -11.32
N TRP A 600 27.25 26.14 -11.01
CA TRP A 600 27.44 27.00 -9.85
C TRP A 600 27.33 26.27 -8.51
N LEU A 601 26.33 25.34 -8.38
CA LEU A 601 26.17 24.56 -7.16
C LEU A 601 27.40 23.65 -6.92
N ARG A 602 27.96 23.06 -7.97
CA ARG A 602 29.16 22.20 -7.90
C ARG A 602 30.44 22.97 -7.46
N LEU A 603 30.44 24.29 -7.48
CA LEU A 603 31.51 25.11 -6.90
C LEU A 603 31.47 25.12 -5.35
N GLY A 604 30.38 24.67 -4.71
CA GLY A 604 30.29 24.48 -3.26
C GLY A 604 30.12 25.78 -2.44
N GLU A 605 29.94 26.91 -3.07
CA GLU A 605 29.93 28.22 -2.38
C GLU A 605 28.55 28.77 -2.12
N ARG A 606 27.58 28.49 -3.01
CA ARG A 606 26.26 29.13 -3.08
C ARG A 606 25.14 28.08 -3.16
N ASN A 607 23.99 28.40 -2.57
CA ASN A 607 22.75 27.63 -2.75
C ASN A 607 21.84 28.29 -3.81
N LEU A 608 20.73 27.61 -4.15
CA LEU A 608 19.81 28.12 -5.16
C LEU A 608 19.25 29.51 -4.84
N MET A 609 18.91 29.78 -3.55
CA MET A 609 18.35 31.08 -3.17
C MET A 609 19.32 32.23 -3.41
N GLN A 610 20.62 31.99 -3.21
CA GLN A 610 21.67 32.95 -3.50
C GLN A 610 21.87 33.13 -5.00
N LEU A 611 21.79 32.05 -5.80
CA LEU A 611 21.86 32.13 -7.28
C LEU A 611 20.66 32.84 -7.90
N MET A 612 19.51 32.83 -7.24
CA MET A 612 18.29 33.54 -7.69
C MET A 612 18.25 35.01 -7.23
N SER A 613 19.31 35.51 -6.60
CA SER A 613 19.43 36.93 -6.25
C SER A 613 19.69 37.80 -7.49
N ASN A 614 19.57 39.11 -7.33
CA ASN A 614 19.79 40.08 -8.41
C ASN A 614 21.27 40.17 -8.89
N ASP A 615 22.18 39.48 -8.22
CA ASP A 615 23.57 39.36 -8.63
C ASP A 615 23.81 38.45 -9.83
N PHE A 616 22.76 37.70 -10.22
CA PHE A 616 22.75 36.72 -11.31
C PHE A 616 21.58 36.98 -12.25
N GLU A 617 21.68 36.49 -13.48
CA GLU A 617 20.67 36.64 -14.53
C GLU A 617 19.68 35.46 -14.61
N PHE A 618 19.82 34.46 -13.73
CA PHE A 618 19.01 33.24 -13.75
C PHE A 618 17.50 33.52 -13.68
N ALA A 619 17.07 34.43 -12.84
CA ALA A 619 15.66 34.76 -12.69
C ALA A 619 15.07 35.40 -13.97
N ALA A 620 15.84 36.27 -14.62
CA ALA A 620 15.45 36.94 -15.87
C ALA A 620 15.38 35.93 -17.03
N HIS A 621 16.43 35.15 -17.24
CA HIS A 621 16.47 34.14 -18.31
C HIS A 621 15.44 33.03 -18.14
N ALA A 622 15.15 32.61 -16.90
CA ALA A 622 14.08 31.66 -16.62
C ALA A 622 12.71 32.23 -16.97
N ALA A 623 12.47 33.52 -16.68
CA ALA A 623 11.22 34.19 -17.03
C ALA A 623 11.07 34.37 -18.56
N GLU A 624 12.16 34.67 -19.26
CA GLU A 624 12.18 34.73 -20.74
C GLU A 624 11.84 33.37 -21.35
N HIS A 625 12.48 32.29 -20.88
CA HIS A 625 12.18 30.92 -21.33
C HIS A 625 10.71 30.54 -21.08
N ALA A 626 10.17 30.87 -19.91
CA ALA A 626 8.76 30.62 -19.59
C ALA A 626 7.82 31.43 -20.52
N ALA A 627 8.19 32.67 -20.86
CA ALA A 627 7.41 33.49 -21.78
C ALA A 627 7.44 32.93 -23.21
N GLU A 628 8.57 32.42 -23.66
CA GLU A 628 8.69 31.75 -24.97
C GLU A 628 7.84 30.48 -25.03
N LEU A 629 7.90 29.64 -23.97
CA LEU A 629 7.17 28.38 -23.90
C LEU A 629 5.64 28.57 -23.90
N PHE A 630 5.15 29.56 -23.20
CA PHE A 630 3.71 29.75 -23.01
C PHE A 630 3.07 30.81 -23.87
N GLY A 631 3.86 31.66 -24.53
CA GLY A 631 3.38 32.85 -25.22
C GLY A 631 2.95 33.98 -24.27
N THR A 632 2.74 35.18 -24.83
CA THR A 632 2.38 36.36 -24.01
C THR A 632 0.89 36.51 -23.75
N ASP A 633 0.02 35.80 -24.48
CA ASP A 633 -1.44 35.98 -24.50
C ASP A 633 -2.23 35.00 -23.62
N ARG A 634 -1.61 34.41 -22.58
CA ARG A 634 -2.28 33.46 -21.70
C ARG A 634 -3.26 34.13 -20.76
N THR A 635 -4.48 33.62 -20.74
CA THR A 635 -5.47 34.03 -19.74
C THR A 635 -5.07 33.58 -18.32
N LEU A 636 -5.58 34.26 -17.32
CA LEU A 636 -5.38 33.85 -15.93
C LEU A 636 -5.93 32.45 -15.64
N GLY A 637 -6.98 32.04 -16.41
CA GLY A 637 -7.54 30.69 -16.38
C GLY A 637 -6.54 29.63 -16.85
N ASP A 638 -5.84 29.89 -17.96
CA ASP A 638 -4.82 28.96 -18.50
C ASP A 638 -3.66 28.79 -17.53
N LYS A 639 -3.22 29.89 -16.91
CA LYS A 639 -2.18 29.85 -15.87
C LYS A 639 -2.61 29.04 -14.65
N LEU A 640 -3.89 29.15 -14.27
CA LEU A 640 -4.44 28.40 -13.15
C LEU A 640 -4.54 26.88 -13.44
N ASP A 641 -4.79 26.53 -14.71
CA ASP A 641 -4.89 25.13 -15.12
C ASP A 641 -3.54 24.40 -15.08
N ASP A 642 -2.45 25.14 -15.26
CA ASP A 642 -1.09 24.60 -15.19
C ASP A 642 -0.53 24.50 -13.76
N LEU A 643 -1.18 25.13 -12.78
CA LEU A 643 -0.74 25.02 -11.40
C LEU A 643 -1.00 23.62 -10.83
N TYR A 644 0.03 23.05 -10.21
CA TYR A 644 -0.09 21.78 -9.45
C TYR A 644 -0.79 22.06 -8.11
N ILE A 645 -2.11 22.11 -8.16
CA ILE A 645 -2.96 22.32 -6.98
C ILE A 645 -4.15 21.37 -7.01
N ALA A 646 -4.64 21.00 -5.82
CA ALA A 646 -5.82 20.13 -5.71
C ALA A 646 -7.01 20.71 -6.51
N PRO A 647 -7.82 19.88 -7.18
CA PRO A 647 -8.97 20.32 -7.96
C PRO A 647 -9.97 21.17 -7.17
N SER A 648 -10.12 20.92 -5.87
CA SER A 648 -10.95 21.73 -4.97
C SER A 648 -10.42 23.15 -4.81
N VAL A 649 -9.11 23.30 -4.60
CA VAL A 649 -8.43 24.60 -4.48
C VAL A 649 -8.51 25.36 -5.81
N ARG A 650 -8.24 24.68 -6.94
CA ARG A 650 -8.36 25.27 -8.29
C ARG A 650 -9.77 25.83 -8.54
N ARG A 651 -10.80 25.07 -8.12
CA ARG A 651 -12.20 25.51 -8.25
C ARG A 651 -12.48 26.75 -7.41
N SER A 652 -11.99 26.79 -6.17
CA SER A 652 -12.15 27.97 -5.29
C SER A 652 -11.47 29.21 -5.88
N ILE A 653 -10.24 29.06 -6.39
CA ILE A 653 -9.53 30.18 -7.01
C ILE A 653 -10.28 30.67 -8.26
N ARG A 654 -10.76 29.78 -9.13
CA ARG A 654 -11.59 30.18 -10.30
C ARG A 654 -12.84 30.95 -9.90
N GLN A 655 -13.50 30.50 -8.84
CA GLN A 655 -14.69 31.20 -8.34
C GLN A 655 -14.34 32.59 -7.81
N THR A 656 -13.23 32.71 -7.06
CA THR A 656 -12.74 34.01 -6.59
C THR A 656 -12.43 34.96 -7.75
N LEU A 657 -11.73 34.48 -8.78
CA LEU A 657 -11.42 35.29 -9.95
C LEU A 657 -12.68 35.79 -10.67
N ARG A 658 -13.68 34.91 -10.86
CA ARG A 658 -14.99 35.30 -11.44
C ARG A 658 -15.68 36.38 -10.62
N ILE A 659 -15.64 36.28 -9.29
CA ILE A 659 -16.22 37.30 -8.41
C ILE A 659 -15.47 38.64 -8.56
N VAL A 660 -14.15 38.59 -8.67
CA VAL A 660 -13.34 39.82 -8.90
C VAL A 660 -13.70 40.44 -10.24
N ASP A 661 -13.78 39.65 -11.32
CA ASP A 661 -14.16 40.11 -12.65
C ASP A 661 -15.56 40.75 -12.64
N GLU A 662 -16.52 40.13 -11.99
CA GLU A 662 -17.88 40.65 -11.83
C GLU A 662 -17.90 42.00 -11.06
N ILE A 663 -17.08 42.12 -9.98
CA ILE A 663 -16.94 43.40 -9.25
C ILE A 663 -16.32 44.46 -10.16
N VAL A 664 -15.31 44.12 -10.93
CA VAL A 664 -14.69 45.04 -11.90
C VAL A 664 -15.72 45.51 -12.94
N ASP A 665 -16.54 44.59 -13.43
CA ASP A 665 -17.61 44.91 -14.39
C ASP A 665 -18.70 45.79 -13.80
N ILE A 666 -19.10 45.57 -12.58
CA ILE A 666 -20.09 46.41 -11.89
C ILE A 666 -19.52 47.79 -11.57
N LYS A 667 -18.29 47.85 -11.08
CA LYS A 667 -17.65 49.12 -10.65
C LYS A 667 -17.01 49.90 -11.81
N LYS A 668 -16.80 49.22 -12.95
CA LYS A 668 -16.07 49.76 -14.12
C LYS A 668 -14.67 50.31 -13.79
N SER A 669 -14.06 49.73 -12.78
CA SER A 669 -12.70 50.03 -12.33
C SER A 669 -12.04 48.82 -11.71
N VAL A 670 -10.76 48.67 -11.95
CA VAL A 670 -9.92 47.60 -11.34
C VAL A 670 -9.69 47.94 -9.84
N PRO A 671 -9.76 46.97 -8.94
CA PRO A 671 -9.45 47.16 -7.53
C PRO A 671 -7.98 47.59 -7.33
N GLU A 672 -7.75 48.60 -6.51
CA GLU A 672 -6.40 49.11 -6.21
C GLU A 672 -5.59 48.09 -5.39
N LYS A 673 -6.26 47.30 -4.53
CA LYS A 673 -5.68 46.28 -3.69
C LYS A 673 -6.65 45.12 -3.50
N ILE A 674 -6.12 43.90 -3.43
CA ILE A 674 -6.83 42.66 -3.07
C ILE A 674 -6.16 42.09 -1.81
N PHE A 675 -6.92 41.91 -0.74
CA PHE A 675 -6.44 41.30 0.49
C PHE A 675 -6.84 39.82 0.49
N ILE A 676 -5.86 38.94 0.69
CA ILE A 676 -6.09 37.48 0.80
C ILE A 676 -5.81 37.08 2.25
N GLU A 677 -6.84 36.58 2.92
CA GLU A 677 -6.73 36.02 4.25
C GLU A 677 -6.58 34.49 4.12
N VAL A 678 -5.52 33.94 4.68
CA VAL A 678 -5.25 32.52 4.69
C VAL A 678 -5.38 32.01 6.13
N ALA A 679 -6.46 31.29 6.42
CA ALA A 679 -6.60 30.56 7.66
C ALA A 679 -5.78 29.25 7.57
N ARG A 680 -4.85 29.04 8.51
CA ARG A 680 -4.17 27.75 8.69
C ARG A 680 -4.94 26.96 9.75
N GLU A 681 -5.54 25.83 9.35
CA GLU A 681 -6.04 24.86 10.33
C GLU A 681 -4.83 24.16 10.98
N ASN A 682 -4.88 23.96 12.29
CA ASN A 682 -3.87 23.18 12.99
C ASN A 682 -3.98 21.72 12.57
N ALA A 683 -2.84 21.07 12.34
CA ALA A 683 -2.76 19.66 11.94
C ALA A 683 -3.52 18.71 12.88
N ASP A 684 -3.58 19.06 14.18
CA ASP A 684 -4.32 18.31 15.20
C ASP A 684 -5.84 18.30 14.99
N GLU A 685 -6.41 19.36 14.42
CA GLU A 685 -7.85 19.39 14.08
C GLU A 685 -8.18 18.59 12.82
N MET A 686 -7.27 18.56 11.83
CA MET A 686 -7.46 17.73 10.62
C MET A 686 -7.42 16.25 10.94
N ASN A 687 -6.55 15.80 11.84
CA ASN A 687 -6.46 14.40 12.25
C ASN A 687 -7.67 13.95 13.10
N ARG A 688 -8.23 14.82 13.93
CA ARG A 688 -9.49 14.52 14.63
C ARG A 688 -10.67 14.35 13.66
N LYS A 689 -10.77 15.19 12.63
CA LYS A 689 -11.85 15.11 11.62
C LYS A 689 -11.77 13.86 10.73
N ARG A 690 -10.59 13.24 10.58
CA ARG A 690 -10.43 11.98 9.82
C ARG A 690 -10.92 10.74 10.58
N THR A 691 -10.95 10.79 11.91
CA THR A 691 -11.38 9.67 12.77
C THR A 691 -12.85 9.71 13.16
N GLU A 692 -13.53 10.83 12.94
CA GLU A 692 -14.97 10.96 13.23
C GLU A 692 -15.82 10.45 12.06
N SER A 693 -16.85 9.67 12.37
CA SER A 693 -17.82 9.23 11.37
C SER A 693 -18.50 10.42 10.70
N ARG A 694 -18.95 10.26 9.46
CA ARG A 694 -19.71 11.31 8.76
C ARG A 694 -20.98 11.70 9.52
N LYS A 695 -21.60 10.76 10.23
CA LYS A 695 -22.74 10.98 11.10
C LYS A 695 -22.38 11.94 12.24
N ASP A 696 -21.27 11.68 12.94
CA ASP A 696 -20.82 12.54 14.06
C ASP A 696 -20.45 13.94 13.58
N GLN A 697 -19.83 14.05 12.39
CA GLN A 697 -19.53 15.34 11.78
C GLN A 697 -20.80 16.14 11.48
N LEU A 698 -21.84 15.49 10.92
CA LEU A 698 -23.13 16.11 10.64
C LEU A 698 -23.86 16.50 11.94
N ILE A 699 -23.88 15.63 12.93
CA ILE A 699 -24.45 15.92 14.25
C ILE A 699 -23.76 17.12 14.90
N THR A 700 -22.44 17.18 14.84
CA THR A 700 -21.66 18.30 15.39
C THR A 700 -21.94 19.60 14.63
N LEU A 701 -21.99 19.55 13.30
CA LEU A 701 -22.27 20.71 12.44
C LEU A 701 -23.67 21.30 12.71
N TYR A 702 -24.67 20.43 12.86
CA TYR A 702 -26.07 20.85 13.05
C TYR A 702 -26.49 20.96 14.52
N LYS A 703 -25.59 20.73 15.46
CA LYS A 703 -25.87 20.80 16.90
C LYS A 703 -26.37 22.19 17.34
N SER A 704 -25.89 23.24 16.69
CA SER A 704 -26.33 24.63 16.92
C SER A 704 -27.73 24.90 16.37
N CYS A 705 -28.23 24.10 15.42
CA CYS A 705 -29.55 24.24 14.82
C CYS A 705 -30.60 23.35 15.47
N LYS A 706 -30.26 22.66 16.57
CA LYS A 706 -31.17 21.72 17.27
C LYS A 706 -32.44 22.40 17.77
N GLU A 707 -32.36 23.67 18.21
CA GLU A 707 -33.50 24.46 18.68
C GLU A 707 -34.43 24.88 17.54
N ASP A 708 -33.87 25.11 16.33
CA ASP A 708 -34.65 25.58 15.17
C ASP A 708 -35.17 24.44 14.30
N SER A 709 -34.59 23.25 14.37
CA SER A 709 -34.87 22.10 13.49
C SER A 709 -34.81 20.77 14.25
N GLY A 710 -35.52 20.66 15.37
CA GLY A 710 -35.51 19.49 16.25
C GLY A 710 -35.84 18.18 15.53
N GLU A 711 -36.85 18.17 14.64
CA GLU A 711 -37.23 16.98 13.86
C GLU A 711 -36.12 16.49 12.91
N LEU A 712 -35.36 17.41 12.28
CA LEU A 712 -34.25 17.07 11.41
C LEU A 712 -33.09 16.47 12.22
N PHE A 713 -32.84 17.01 13.39
CA PHE A 713 -31.79 16.55 14.28
C PHE A 713 -32.09 15.15 14.84
N GLU A 714 -33.33 14.88 15.24
CA GLU A 714 -33.77 13.54 15.66
C GLU A 714 -33.70 12.52 14.52
N ARG A 715 -33.98 12.92 13.29
CA ARG A 715 -33.75 12.06 12.11
C ARG A 715 -32.28 11.73 11.92
N LEU A 716 -31.37 12.71 12.00
CA LEU A 716 -29.93 12.50 11.88
C LEU A 716 -29.38 11.59 12.99
N GLU A 717 -29.87 11.70 14.21
CA GLU A 717 -29.47 10.83 15.33
C GLU A 717 -29.93 9.36 15.11
N ASN A 718 -31.09 9.16 14.49
CA ASN A 718 -31.70 7.83 14.30
C ASN A 718 -31.37 7.16 12.96
N GLU A 719 -30.81 7.89 11.99
CA GLU A 719 -30.43 7.37 10.68
C GLU A 719 -29.17 6.47 10.76
N ASP A 720 -29.14 5.42 9.95
CA ASP A 720 -27.98 4.55 9.82
C ASP A 720 -26.87 5.26 9.00
N GLU A 721 -25.61 5.00 9.33
CA GLU A 721 -24.45 5.63 8.68
C GLU A 721 -24.41 5.38 7.18
N ASN A 722 -24.97 4.24 6.72
CA ASN A 722 -25.06 3.89 5.30
C ASN A 722 -26.13 4.70 4.54
N SER A 723 -27.16 5.21 5.22
CA SER A 723 -28.22 6.04 4.61
C SER A 723 -27.79 7.49 4.41
N LEU A 724 -26.71 7.92 5.09
CA LEU A 724 -26.11 9.26 5.00
C LEU A 724 -25.03 9.38 3.93
N ARG A 725 -24.72 8.30 3.21
CA ARG A 725 -23.82 8.28 2.07
C ARG A 725 -24.55 8.62 0.78
#